data_8c8412efd8f459188a2d8e66115622bf
#
_entry.id   8c8412efd8f459188a2d8e66115622bf
#
_cell.length_a   1.000
_cell.length_b   1.000
_cell.length_c   1.000
_cell.angle_alpha   90.00
_cell.angle_beta   90.00
_cell.angle_gamma   90.00
#
_symmetry.space_group_name_H-M   'P 1'
#
loop_
_entity.id
_entity.type
_entity.pdbx_description
1 polymer ?
#
loop_
_entity_poly.entity_id
_entity_poly.type
_entity_poly.pdbx_seq_one_letter_code
_entity_poly.pdbx_strand_id
1 'polypeptide(L)'
;MKTDEIRAKYLDFFSRRGHRVVGSDSLVPADDPTVLFTPAGMNQFKKQFMGCLTGFSRAATAQRCLRTDDLEKVGKTDCHHTFFEMLGNFSFGDYFKKEAINWAWEFLTGELRIDPVKLSVSVHKEDDEAYRIWKEEIGVPESRIARLGDKDNFWPADARDKGPNGPCGPCSEIFFDMGEEHGCSGAQCGPGCDCGRYVEIWNLVFTQFNRKDGGILEPLPQKNIDTGMGLERISAVMQAVRSNFETDAFRPLTAAIIAGSPHPRAELKLNEVYAVADHLRAAVFSIYDGILPSNEARGYVVRKLIRKSILHLRGMGINGIFLHKLVPVAAETMRSPYPDLTERSAEIEAVIAAEERAFQLTLSNSGALLEEKLGVFRVSPDAHKAGIAAFQLYDTHGIPFELTSSWAAEKGIALSVGSFEKEMGLQKIRSKAKSAMQGDVFCVEQSWQKDLPATEFLGYSLEETQSRVLKIISGEDEIELAAQGDRVSVVLDRSVFYAESGGQCGDTGTIKSAGAEAEVLDTRRIDKVIVHDCRVVAGALRKEDDVSCALNKERRLAVARNHTATHLLQAALRLVLGTQVRQQGSSVDGDRLRFDFTNPGALSREDLDKVEALVNGFALANTPVEKKEISLEQARDEGALAFFVEKYADKVRVISVPGVSKELCGGTHLDFTGQIGQFRILQESSVSQGVRRIEAVTGSSAYALAKERDGVILSVAEALGVPVNSLAAEAQKKAARIRELEKELSVLRLENARNSASRLLDSARNINGIKLVSGVLADADPDVLRKAVDSLKKESPEATLLALGGIKGERVFLVLGATQDLCAGGLNISKMIGEVAPLIGGSGGGRADFAQAGGNHPENLEKALLKFRELAEQVKR
;
A
#
# COMPACT_ATOMS: atom_id res chain seq x y z
N MET A 1 -40.47 6.30 -7.41
CA MET A 1 -40.11 6.41 -5.96
C MET A 1 -38.64 6.67 -5.87
N LYS A 2 -38.17 7.54 -4.98
CA LYS A 2 -36.73 7.82 -4.78
C LYS A 2 -36.04 6.70 -4.03
N THR A 3 -34.75 6.55 -4.24
CA THR A 3 -33.92 5.53 -3.58
C THR A 3 -33.99 5.62 -2.05
N ASP A 4 -33.93 6.83 -1.47
CA ASP A 4 -34.06 7.03 -0.01
C ASP A 4 -35.44 6.66 0.53
N GLU A 5 -36.50 6.89 -0.24
CA GLU A 5 -37.86 6.49 0.15
C GLU A 5 -38.00 4.97 0.21
N ILE A 6 -37.38 4.25 -0.73
CA ILE A 6 -37.40 2.77 -0.74
C ILE A 6 -36.67 2.23 0.49
N ARG A 7 -35.47 2.77 0.77
CA ARG A 7 -34.68 2.39 1.96
C ARG A 7 -35.48 2.60 3.25
N ALA A 8 -36.07 3.79 3.42
CA ALA A 8 -36.86 4.13 4.58
C ALA A 8 -38.10 3.21 4.75
N LYS A 9 -38.86 2.97 3.66
CA LYS A 9 -39.99 2.08 3.65
C LYS A 9 -39.64 0.65 4.03
N TYR A 10 -38.49 0.16 3.54
CA TYR A 10 -38.02 -1.18 3.86
C TYR A 10 -37.73 -1.35 5.35
N LEU A 11 -36.97 -0.44 5.90
CA LEU A 11 -36.60 -0.47 7.32
C LEU A 11 -37.83 -0.30 8.23
N ASP A 12 -38.75 0.58 7.88
CA ASP A 12 -40.00 0.78 8.60
C ASP A 12 -40.91 -0.46 8.54
N PHE A 13 -41.04 -1.08 7.32
CA PHE A 13 -41.85 -2.28 7.13
C PHE A 13 -41.43 -3.44 8.02
N PHE A 14 -40.14 -3.70 8.11
CA PHE A 14 -39.59 -4.75 8.96
C PHE A 14 -39.54 -4.34 10.45
N SER A 15 -39.32 -3.07 10.77
CA SER A 15 -39.44 -2.56 12.15
C SER A 15 -40.84 -2.80 12.74
N ARG A 16 -41.92 -2.53 11.98
CA ARG A 16 -43.31 -2.84 12.34
C ARG A 16 -43.57 -4.33 12.55
N ARG A 17 -42.72 -5.21 12.05
CA ARG A 17 -42.77 -6.68 12.25
C ARG A 17 -41.78 -7.17 13.31
N GLY A 18 -41.30 -6.29 14.15
CA GLY A 18 -40.44 -6.62 15.31
C GLY A 18 -38.99 -6.85 14.99
N HIS A 19 -38.52 -6.42 13.82
CA HIS A 19 -37.08 -6.44 13.50
C HIS A 19 -36.38 -5.24 14.12
N ARG A 20 -35.25 -5.48 14.78
CA ARG A 20 -34.39 -4.40 15.22
C ARG A 20 -33.68 -3.79 14.00
N VAL A 21 -33.88 -2.50 13.79
CA VAL A 21 -33.11 -1.79 12.74
C VAL A 21 -31.68 -1.61 13.22
N VAL A 22 -30.73 -2.17 12.47
CA VAL A 22 -29.29 -2.12 12.75
C VAL A 22 -28.62 -1.29 11.66
N GLY A 23 -27.74 -0.37 12.05
CA GLY A 23 -27.00 0.46 11.11
C GLY A 23 -26.11 -0.38 10.17
N SER A 24 -25.69 0.23 9.08
CA SER A 24 -24.71 -0.37 8.20
C SER A 24 -23.37 -0.52 8.91
N ASP A 25 -22.80 -1.71 8.87
CA ASP A 25 -21.43 -1.94 9.29
C ASP A 25 -20.42 -1.36 8.27
N SER A 26 -19.14 -1.30 8.65
CA SER A 26 -18.04 -0.88 7.80
C SER A 26 -17.86 -1.80 6.59
N LEU A 27 -17.33 -1.26 5.50
CA LEU A 27 -16.82 -2.06 4.37
C LEU A 27 -15.62 -2.92 4.76
N VAL A 28 -14.97 -2.61 5.89
CA VAL A 28 -13.90 -3.41 6.49
C VAL A 28 -14.51 -4.36 7.51
N PRO A 29 -14.66 -5.65 7.21
CA PRO A 29 -15.27 -6.60 8.14
C PRO A 29 -14.37 -6.81 9.36
N ALA A 30 -14.89 -6.46 10.53
CA ALA A 30 -14.15 -6.49 11.79
C ALA A 30 -13.83 -7.92 12.27
N ASP A 31 -14.83 -8.80 12.16
CA ASP A 31 -14.78 -10.15 12.72
C ASP A 31 -14.62 -11.26 11.65
N ASP A 32 -14.33 -10.90 10.40
CA ASP A 32 -14.27 -11.85 9.30
C ASP A 32 -13.01 -11.71 8.45
N PRO A 33 -11.91 -12.37 8.83
CA PRO A 33 -10.65 -12.33 8.07
C PRO A 33 -10.72 -13.07 6.74
N THR A 34 -11.82 -13.81 6.46
CA THR A 34 -11.95 -14.60 5.23
C THR A 34 -12.32 -13.77 4.01
N VAL A 35 -12.83 -12.56 4.21
CA VAL A 35 -13.24 -11.65 3.14
C VAL A 35 -12.48 -10.33 3.20
N LEU A 36 -12.14 -9.82 2.02
CA LEU A 36 -11.36 -8.57 1.91
C LEU A 36 -12.24 -7.34 2.24
N PHE A 37 -13.49 -7.35 1.78
CA PHE A 37 -14.51 -6.33 2.05
C PHE A 37 -15.81 -7.00 2.45
N THR A 38 -16.73 -6.24 3.03
CA THR A 38 -18.08 -6.71 3.37
C THR A 38 -18.90 -6.94 2.09
N PRO A 39 -19.14 -8.19 1.64
CA PRO A 39 -19.81 -8.49 0.37
C PRO A 39 -21.33 -8.62 0.49
N ALA A 40 -21.88 -8.75 1.71
CA ALA A 40 -23.30 -9.03 1.96
C ALA A 40 -23.78 -8.53 3.32
N GLY A 41 -25.08 -8.33 3.49
CA GLY A 41 -25.69 -7.84 4.71
C GLY A 41 -25.54 -8.75 5.91
N MET A 42 -25.39 -10.06 5.70
CA MET A 42 -25.25 -11.05 6.75
C MET A 42 -23.91 -10.97 7.52
N ASN A 43 -22.87 -10.35 6.95
CA ASN A 43 -21.51 -10.42 7.51
C ASN A 43 -21.45 -9.92 8.95
N GLN A 44 -22.16 -8.86 9.29
CA GLN A 44 -22.23 -8.33 10.65
C GLN A 44 -23.00 -9.24 11.62
N PHE A 45 -23.72 -10.27 11.14
CA PHE A 45 -24.56 -11.17 11.95
C PHE A 45 -24.05 -12.62 12.00
N LYS A 46 -22.82 -12.91 11.57
CA LYS A 46 -22.28 -14.30 11.54
C LYS A 46 -22.38 -15.01 12.90
N LYS A 47 -22.13 -14.31 13.99
CA LYS A 47 -22.22 -14.86 15.35
C LYS A 47 -23.66 -15.28 15.70
N GLN A 48 -24.64 -14.48 15.32
CA GLN A 48 -26.08 -14.77 15.52
C GLN A 48 -26.53 -16.00 14.72
N PHE A 49 -26.07 -16.13 13.47
CA PHE A 49 -26.33 -17.30 12.65
C PHE A 49 -25.79 -18.60 13.27
N MET A 50 -24.69 -18.50 13.99
CA MET A 50 -24.09 -19.63 14.74
C MET A 50 -24.73 -19.91 16.10
N GLY A 51 -25.82 -19.20 16.47
CA GLY A 51 -26.56 -19.42 17.73
C GLY A 51 -26.06 -18.63 18.93
N CYS A 52 -25.17 -17.64 18.74
CA CYS A 52 -24.77 -16.74 19.82
C CYS A 52 -25.94 -15.79 20.17
N LEU A 53 -26.36 -15.78 21.44
CA LEU A 53 -27.44 -14.91 21.91
C LEU A 53 -27.01 -13.44 21.93
N THR A 54 -27.82 -12.56 21.31
CA THR A 54 -27.53 -11.11 21.19
C THR A 54 -28.72 -10.23 21.49
N GLY A 55 -29.57 -10.58 22.41
CA GLY A 55 -30.69 -9.72 22.86
C GLY A 55 -31.76 -9.39 21.80
N PHE A 56 -31.66 -9.91 20.56
CA PHE A 56 -32.69 -9.82 19.51
C PHE A 56 -32.63 -11.06 18.59
N SER A 57 -33.83 -11.49 18.12
CA SER A 57 -33.98 -12.62 17.19
C SER A 57 -34.27 -12.20 15.75
N ARG A 58 -34.52 -10.90 15.52
CA ARG A 58 -34.82 -10.33 14.19
C ARG A 58 -34.05 -9.06 13.99
N ALA A 59 -33.48 -8.87 12.81
CA ALA A 59 -32.81 -7.64 12.42
C ALA A 59 -33.17 -7.21 10.99
N ALA A 60 -33.13 -5.90 10.75
CA ALA A 60 -33.19 -5.33 9.40
C ALA A 60 -32.10 -4.27 9.21
N THR A 61 -31.45 -4.22 8.04
CA THR A 61 -30.40 -3.26 7.75
C THR A 61 -30.39 -2.85 6.27
N ALA A 62 -29.84 -1.67 6.01
CA ALA A 62 -29.36 -1.26 4.69
C ALA A 62 -27.84 -1.27 4.73
N GLN A 63 -27.22 -2.39 4.35
CA GLN A 63 -25.80 -2.64 4.47
C GLN A 63 -25.03 -2.16 3.24
N ARG A 64 -23.98 -1.36 3.45
CA ARG A 64 -22.97 -1.04 2.43
C ARG A 64 -22.18 -2.29 2.09
N CYS A 65 -22.14 -2.62 0.81
CA CYS A 65 -21.42 -3.78 0.31
C CYS A 65 -20.43 -3.39 -0.77
N LEU A 66 -19.28 -4.10 -0.82
CA LEU A 66 -18.29 -3.94 -1.88
C LEU A 66 -17.87 -5.33 -2.39
N ARG A 67 -18.11 -5.55 -3.70
CA ARG A 67 -17.75 -6.79 -4.40
C ARG A 67 -16.68 -6.54 -5.46
N THR A 68 -15.50 -7.09 -5.27
CA THR A 68 -14.38 -6.94 -6.20
C THR A 68 -14.52 -7.78 -7.47
N ASP A 69 -15.26 -8.89 -7.41
CA ASP A 69 -15.46 -9.82 -8.53
C ASP A 69 -16.35 -9.22 -9.63
N ASP A 70 -17.17 -8.24 -9.28
CA ASP A 70 -18.04 -7.53 -10.22
C ASP A 70 -17.36 -6.33 -10.90
N LEU A 71 -16.17 -5.93 -10.47
CA LEU A 71 -15.46 -4.74 -10.97
C LEU A 71 -15.29 -4.71 -12.49
N GLU A 72 -15.06 -5.86 -13.13
CA GLU A 72 -14.89 -5.94 -14.58
C GLU A 72 -16.23 -6.01 -15.36
N LYS A 73 -17.35 -6.19 -14.65
CA LYS A 73 -18.72 -6.20 -15.23
C LYS A 73 -19.35 -4.80 -15.19
N VAL A 74 -18.90 -3.93 -14.30
CA VAL A 74 -19.42 -2.57 -14.14
C VAL A 74 -19.32 -1.78 -15.43
N GLY A 75 -20.43 -1.13 -15.80
CA GLY A 75 -20.57 -0.41 -17.04
C GLY A 75 -20.85 -1.30 -18.27
N LYS A 76 -20.59 -2.61 -18.22
CA LYS A 76 -20.91 -3.56 -19.29
C LYS A 76 -22.28 -4.18 -19.12
N THR A 77 -22.81 -4.18 -17.93
CA THR A 77 -24.16 -4.63 -17.57
C THR A 77 -24.93 -3.49 -16.91
N ASP A 78 -26.24 -3.56 -16.94
CA ASP A 78 -27.12 -2.52 -16.42
C ASP A 78 -27.29 -2.57 -14.89
N CYS A 79 -26.85 -3.65 -14.21
CA CYS A 79 -27.21 -3.95 -12.82
C CYS A 79 -26.04 -4.33 -11.89
N HIS A 80 -24.80 -4.50 -12.38
CA HIS A 80 -23.67 -4.83 -11.53
C HIS A 80 -22.94 -3.59 -11.04
N HIS A 81 -22.55 -3.63 -9.77
CA HIS A 81 -21.84 -2.57 -9.06
C HIS A 81 -20.66 -3.12 -8.27
N THR A 82 -19.59 -2.31 -8.14
CA THR A 82 -18.52 -2.56 -7.18
C THR A 82 -19.00 -2.22 -5.77
N PHE A 83 -19.68 -1.06 -5.62
CA PHE A 83 -20.28 -0.60 -4.36
C PHE A 83 -21.79 -0.47 -4.51
N PHE A 84 -22.54 -1.05 -3.59
CA PHE A 84 -24.01 -0.99 -3.55
C PHE A 84 -24.54 -1.12 -2.13
N GLU A 85 -25.81 -0.79 -1.92
CA GLU A 85 -26.52 -1.03 -0.67
C GLU A 85 -27.41 -2.27 -0.78
N MET A 86 -27.26 -3.18 0.19
CA MET A 86 -28.08 -4.37 0.32
C MET A 86 -29.10 -4.17 1.45
N LEU A 87 -30.37 -4.19 1.11
CA LEU A 87 -31.45 -4.21 2.08
C LEU A 87 -31.66 -5.67 2.53
N GLY A 88 -31.48 -5.93 3.82
CA GLY A 88 -31.57 -7.28 4.38
C GLY A 88 -32.49 -7.35 5.59
N ASN A 89 -33.29 -8.41 5.66
CA ASN A 89 -34.01 -8.82 6.87
C ASN A 89 -33.57 -10.20 7.29
N PHE A 90 -33.37 -10.37 8.59
CA PHE A 90 -32.73 -11.53 9.18
C PHE A 90 -33.57 -12.11 10.30
N SER A 91 -33.57 -13.45 10.39
CA SER A 91 -34.13 -14.21 11.50
C SER A 91 -33.08 -15.13 12.08
N PHE A 92 -32.95 -15.10 13.39
CA PHE A 92 -32.02 -15.95 14.13
C PHE A 92 -32.84 -16.93 14.99
N GLY A 93 -33.32 -18.02 14.35
CA GLY A 93 -34.15 -19.06 14.99
C GLY A 93 -35.58 -18.65 15.36
N ASP A 94 -36.08 -17.54 14.82
CA ASP A 94 -37.42 -17.02 15.15
C ASP A 94 -38.47 -17.41 14.07
N TYR A 95 -38.35 -16.87 12.88
CA TYR A 95 -39.21 -17.21 11.75
C TYR A 95 -38.39 -17.86 10.61
N PHE A 96 -39.09 -18.52 9.66
CA PHE A 96 -38.42 -19.20 8.57
C PHE A 96 -39.09 -18.90 7.21
N LYS A 97 -39.08 -19.85 6.28
CA LYS A 97 -39.48 -19.68 4.86
C LYS A 97 -40.83 -19.01 4.68
N LYS A 98 -41.87 -19.47 5.44
CA LYS A 98 -43.25 -19.00 5.27
C LYS A 98 -43.34 -17.48 5.48
N GLU A 99 -42.90 -17.00 6.61
CA GLU A 99 -42.96 -15.58 6.92
C GLU A 99 -42.04 -14.78 5.99
N ALA A 100 -40.84 -15.27 5.69
CA ALA A 100 -39.91 -14.58 4.83
C ALA A 100 -40.49 -14.38 3.41
N ILE A 101 -41.06 -15.40 2.82
CA ILE A 101 -41.70 -15.35 1.51
C ILE A 101 -42.94 -14.43 1.51
N ASN A 102 -43.84 -14.59 2.52
CA ASN A 102 -45.03 -13.77 2.60
C ASN A 102 -44.66 -12.27 2.74
N TRP A 103 -43.74 -11.93 3.65
CA TRP A 103 -43.34 -10.53 3.84
C TRP A 103 -42.61 -9.95 2.66
N ALA A 104 -41.77 -10.72 1.97
CA ALA A 104 -41.14 -10.26 0.74
C ALA A 104 -42.17 -9.93 -0.33
N TRP A 105 -43.15 -10.81 -0.54
CA TRP A 105 -44.22 -10.58 -1.50
C TRP A 105 -45.09 -9.38 -1.13
N GLU A 106 -45.51 -9.30 0.15
CA GLU A 106 -46.30 -8.19 0.67
C GLU A 106 -45.54 -6.85 0.51
N PHE A 107 -44.27 -6.79 0.79
CA PHE A 107 -43.48 -5.58 0.62
C PHE A 107 -43.45 -5.13 -0.86
N LEU A 108 -43.17 -6.04 -1.78
CA LEU A 108 -43.11 -5.70 -3.20
C LEU A 108 -44.48 -5.31 -3.78
N THR A 109 -45.52 -6.08 -3.49
CA THR A 109 -46.84 -5.86 -4.10
C THR A 109 -47.74 -4.89 -3.34
N GLY A 110 -47.58 -4.81 -2.01
CA GLY A 110 -48.36 -3.91 -1.13
C GLY A 110 -47.69 -2.56 -0.93
N GLU A 111 -46.48 -2.53 -0.36
CA GLU A 111 -45.78 -1.28 -0.03
C GLU A 111 -45.18 -0.57 -1.24
N LEU A 112 -44.53 -1.34 -2.14
CA LEU A 112 -43.94 -0.78 -3.37
C LEU A 112 -44.96 -0.77 -4.52
N ARG A 113 -46.06 -1.51 -4.42
CA ARG A 113 -47.13 -1.60 -5.43
C ARG A 113 -46.64 -2.06 -6.82
N ILE A 114 -45.70 -2.98 -6.82
CA ILE A 114 -45.28 -3.65 -8.07
C ILE A 114 -46.37 -4.59 -8.51
N ASP A 115 -46.71 -4.53 -9.80
CA ASP A 115 -47.69 -5.42 -10.38
C ASP A 115 -47.24 -6.89 -10.24
N PRO A 116 -48.00 -7.76 -9.56
CA PRO A 116 -47.65 -9.17 -9.42
C PRO A 116 -47.40 -9.90 -10.71
N VAL A 117 -48.00 -9.44 -11.82
CA VAL A 117 -47.81 -10.03 -13.18
C VAL A 117 -46.35 -9.86 -13.67
N LYS A 118 -45.66 -8.82 -13.22
CA LYS A 118 -44.27 -8.54 -13.53
C LYS A 118 -43.25 -9.34 -12.70
N LEU A 119 -43.73 -10.09 -11.70
CA LEU A 119 -42.86 -10.82 -10.79
C LEU A 119 -42.82 -12.31 -11.16
N SER A 120 -41.64 -12.88 -11.22
CA SER A 120 -41.34 -14.30 -11.31
C SER A 120 -40.41 -14.72 -10.17
N VAL A 121 -40.42 -16.00 -9.82
CA VAL A 121 -39.59 -16.49 -8.70
C VAL A 121 -38.79 -17.73 -9.12
N SER A 122 -37.66 -17.94 -8.45
CA SER A 122 -36.96 -19.22 -8.54
C SER A 122 -36.87 -19.86 -7.15
N VAL A 123 -36.75 -21.18 -7.11
CA VAL A 123 -36.51 -21.98 -5.93
C VAL A 123 -35.44 -23.03 -6.21
N HIS A 124 -34.74 -23.46 -5.20
CA HIS A 124 -33.85 -24.61 -5.35
C HIS A 124 -34.63 -25.86 -5.74
N LYS A 125 -34.12 -26.63 -6.73
CA LYS A 125 -34.78 -27.81 -7.30
C LYS A 125 -35.24 -28.84 -6.27
N GLU A 126 -34.58 -28.93 -5.11
CA GLU A 126 -34.89 -29.85 -4.02
C GLU A 126 -35.74 -29.18 -2.90
N ASP A 127 -36.09 -27.90 -3.01
CA ASP A 127 -36.87 -27.19 -2.00
C ASP A 127 -38.36 -27.15 -2.32
N ASP A 128 -39.03 -28.28 -2.08
CA ASP A 128 -40.46 -28.42 -2.29
C ASP A 128 -41.32 -27.60 -1.32
N GLU A 129 -40.78 -27.25 -0.15
CA GLU A 129 -41.43 -26.40 0.83
C GLU A 129 -41.56 -24.96 0.30
N ALA A 130 -40.48 -24.36 -0.15
CA ALA A 130 -40.53 -23.03 -0.75
C ALA A 130 -41.39 -22.99 -2.02
N TYR A 131 -41.32 -24.03 -2.86
CA TYR A 131 -42.18 -24.16 -4.06
C TYR A 131 -43.66 -24.16 -3.72
N ARG A 132 -44.08 -24.94 -2.67
CA ARG A 132 -45.50 -24.97 -2.23
C ARG A 132 -45.97 -23.63 -1.69
N ILE A 133 -45.14 -22.94 -0.87
CA ILE A 133 -45.50 -21.63 -0.35
C ILE A 133 -45.73 -20.64 -1.51
N TRP A 134 -44.86 -20.58 -2.49
CA TRP A 134 -45.05 -19.70 -3.64
C TRP A 134 -46.30 -20.04 -4.46
N LYS A 135 -46.55 -21.33 -4.71
CA LYS A 135 -47.63 -21.78 -5.56
C LYS A 135 -49.00 -21.74 -4.84
N GLU A 136 -49.04 -22.24 -3.60
CA GLU A 136 -50.34 -22.49 -2.93
C GLU A 136 -50.74 -21.37 -1.97
N GLU A 137 -49.76 -20.76 -1.27
CA GLU A 137 -50.08 -19.70 -0.30
C GLU A 137 -50.04 -18.31 -0.97
N ILE A 138 -49.02 -18.02 -1.76
CA ILE A 138 -48.90 -16.74 -2.47
C ILE A 138 -49.74 -16.71 -3.76
N GLY A 139 -49.92 -17.86 -4.41
CA GLY A 139 -50.66 -17.97 -5.65
C GLY A 139 -49.90 -17.58 -6.91
N VAL A 140 -48.58 -17.67 -6.89
CA VAL A 140 -47.75 -17.44 -8.09
C VAL A 140 -48.03 -18.58 -9.10
N PRO A 141 -48.42 -18.29 -10.34
CA PRO A 141 -48.63 -19.31 -11.35
C PRO A 141 -47.39 -20.17 -11.59
N GLU A 142 -47.55 -21.46 -11.78
CA GLU A 142 -46.46 -22.42 -11.96
C GLU A 142 -45.49 -22.01 -13.09
N SER A 143 -46.04 -21.43 -14.16
CA SER A 143 -45.26 -20.93 -15.32
C SER A 143 -44.28 -19.79 -14.95
N ARG A 144 -44.38 -19.18 -13.75
CA ARG A 144 -43.51 -18.13 -13.24
C ARG A 144 -42.69 -18.58 -12.05
N ILE A 145 -42.65 -19.88 -11.73
CA ILE A 145 -41.81 -20.48 -10.72
C ILE A 145 -40.77 -21.36 -11.39
N ALA A 146 -39.51 -20.93 -11.39
CA ALA A 146 -38.40 -21.72 -11.94
C ALA A 146 -37.75 -22.57 -10.82
N ARG A 147 -37.39 -23.83 -11.15
CA ARG A 147 -36.62 -24.70 -10.29
C ARG A 147 -35.19 -24.75 -10.78
N LEU A 148 -34.22 -24.14 -10.05
CA LEU A 148 -32.84 -24.02 -10.46
C LEU A 148 -31.88 -24.83 -9.54
N GLY A 149 -30.66 -24.97 -9.92
CA GLY A 149 -29.66 -25.78 -9.20
C GLY A 149 -28.81 -24.99 -8.21
N ASP A 150 -27.75 -25.66 -7.73
CA ASP A 150 -26.83 -25.12 -6.71
C ASP A 150 -26.11 -23.83 -7.16
N LYS A 151 -25.93 -23.67 -8.47
CA LYS A 151 -25.28 -22.44 -9.01
C LYS A 151 -26.15 -21.21 -8.78
N ASP A 152 -27.46 -21.32 -8.93
CA ASP A 152 -28.38 -20.19 -8.94
C ASP A 152 -29.19 -20.07 -7.64
N ASN A 153 -29.65 -21.20 -7.06
CA ASN A 153 -30.50 -21.19 -5.87
C ASN A 153 -29.88 -21.88 -4.64
N PHE A 154 -28.58 -21.79 -4.48
CA PHE A 154 -27.88 -22.09 -3.21
C PHE A 154 -26.89 -20.95 -2.89
N TRP A 155 -26.91 -20.45 -1.67
CA TRP A 155 -26.03 -19.35 -1.29
C TRP A 155 -25.08 -19.74 -0.15
N PRO A 156 -23.76 -19.40 -0.30
CA PRO A 156 -23.09 -18.84 -1.49
C PRO A 156 -23.16 -19.77 -2.70
N ALA A 157 -23.12 -19.20 -3.89
CA ALA A 157 -23.17 -19.97 -5.14
C ALA A 157 -22.11 -21.08 -5.13
N ASP A 158 -22.45 -22.27 -5.60
CA ASP A 158 -21.61 -23.47 -5.62
C ASP A 158 -21.03 -23.85 -4.24
N ALA A 159 -21.61 -23.40 -3.13
CA ALA A 159 -21.08 -23.66 -1.78
C ALA A 159 -20.91 -25.13 -1.46
N ARG A 160 -21.68 -26.04 -2.09
CA ARG A 160 -21.51 -27.50 -1.92
C ARG A 160 -20.15 -27.98 -2.42
N ASP A 161 -19.66 -27.42 -3.54
CA ASP A 161 -18.43 -27.89 -4.19
C ASP A 161 -17.21 -27.01 -3.88
N LYS A 162 -17.33 -25.66 -3.98
CA LYS A 162 -16.19 -24.73 -4.00
C LYS A 162 -16.37 -23.50 -3.12
N GLY A 163 -17.47 -23.34 -2.42
CA GLY A 163 -17.78 -22.13 -1.66
C GLY A 163 -16.90 -21.94 -0.42
N PRO A 164 -16.96 -20.75 0.19
CA PRO A 164 -16.30 -20.48 1.47
C PRO A 164 -16.97 -21.26 2.60
N ASN A 165 -16.22 -21.51 3.68
CA ASN A 165 -16.78 -22.08 4.90
C ASN A 165 -17.69 -21.07 5.62
N GLY A 166 -18.72 -21.58 6.30
CA GLY A 166 -19.65 -20.76 7.07
C GLY A 166 -21.11 -21.06 6.81
N PRO A 167 -22.02 -20.21 7.35
CA PRO A 167 -23.47 -20.37 7.17
C PRO A 167 -23.89 -20.36 5.69
N CYS A 168 -24.71 -21.32 5.29
CA CYS A 168 -25.17 -21.48 3.91
C CYS A 168 -26.55 -22.20 3.87
N GLY A 169 -27.17 -22.15 2.70
CA GLY A 169 -28.44 -22.85 2.48
C GLY A 169 -29.05 -22.63 1.12
N PRO A 170 -30.12 -23.38 0.76
CA PRO A 170 -30.89 -23.12 -0.44
C PRO A 170 -31.53 -21.73 -0.38
N CYS A 171 -31.76 -21.14 -1.53
CA CYS A 171 -32.39 -19.82 -1.60
C CYS A 171 -33.54 -19.80 -2.63
N SER A 172 -34.35 -18.76 -2.54
CA SER A 172 -35.39 -18.41 -3.48
C SER A 172 -35.19 -16.97 -3.91
N GLU A 173 -35.22 -16.74 -5.22
CA GLU A 173 -35.01 -15.40 -5.77
C GLU A 173 -36.28 -14.86 -6.39
N ILE A 174 -36.47 -13.55 -6.30
CA ILE A 174 -37.59 -12.84 -6.92
C ILE A 174 -37.03 -11.98 -8.06
N PHE A 175 -37.61 -12.14 -9.23
CA PHE A 175 -37.21 -11.46 -10.47
C PHE A 175 -38.30 -10.51 -10.93
N PHE A 176 -37.87 -9.37 -11.50
CA PHE A 176 -38.75 -8.46 -12.22
C PHE A 176 -38.59 -8.68 -13.72
N ASP A 177 -39.73 -8.86 -14.45
CA ASP A 177 -39.79 -8.98 -15.91
C ASP A 177 -39.77 -7.58 -16.53
N MET A 178 -38.67 -7.22 -17.16
CA MET A 178 -38.48 -5.92 -17.85
C MET A 178 -39.28 -5.80 -19.15
N GLY A 179 -39.85 -6.93 -19.65
CA GLY A 179 -40.60 -6.98 -20.88
C GLY A 179 -39.95 -7.83 -21.97
N GLU A 180 -40.76 -8.30 -22.90
CA GLU A 180 -40.32 -9.21 -23.98
C GLU A 180 -39.29 -8.58 -24.92
N GLU A 181 -39.32 -7.25 -25.05
CA GLU A 181 -38.38 -6.48 -25.86
C GLU A 181 -36.93 -6.54 -25.33
N HIS A 182 -36.75 -6.94 -24.07
CA HIS A 182 -35.46 -7.15 -23.45
C HIS A 182 -35.01 -8.62 -23.44
N GLY A 183 -35.86 -9.52 -23.89
CA GLY A 183 -35.62 -10.96 -23.90
C GLY A 183 -34.72 -11.44 -25.05
N CYS A 184 -34.12 -12.62 -24.85
CA CYS A 184 -33.50 -13.35 -25.93
C CYS A 184 -34.59 -14.04 -26.77
N SER A 185 -34.33 -14.35 -28.05
CA SER A 185 -35.24 -15.08 -28.95
C SER A 185 -35.34 -16.59 -28.61
N GLY A 186 -34.79 -17.05 -27.50
CA GLY A 186 -34.78 -18.44 -27.07
C GLY A 186 -36.14 -18.87 -26.51
N ALA A 187 -36.59 -20.08 -26.86
CA ALA A 187 -37.86 -20.63 -26.39
C ALA A 187 -37.93 -20.87 -24.85
N GLN A 188 -36.85 -20.75 -24.12
CA GLN A 188 -36.74 -20.97 -22.67
C GLN A 188 -36.30 -19.70 -21.90
N CYS A 189 -36.66 -18.50 -22.40
CA CYS A 189 -36.38 -17.26 -21.67
C CYS A 189 -37.19 -17.20 -20.37
N GLY A 190 -36.50 -17.21 -19.22
CA GLY A 190 -37.12 -17.20 -17.89
C GLY A 190 -36.11 -16.77 -16.81
N PRO A 191 -36.48 -16.82 -15.51
CA PRO A 191 -35.59 -16.64 -14.41
C PRO A 191 -34.33 -17.52 -14.55
N GLY A 192 -33.13 -16.93 -14.36
CA GLY A 192 -31.84 -17.59 -14.60
C GLY A 192 -31.30 -17.45 -16.03
N CYS A 193 -31.98 -16.72 -16.92
CA CYS A 193 -31.45 -16.37 -18.24
C CYS A 193 -30.66 -15.06 -18.18
N ASP A 194 -29.44 -15.06 -18.70
CA ASP A 194 -28.52 -13.89 -18.69
C ASP A 194 -28.89 -12.81 -19.74
N CYS A 195 -30.07 -12.89 -20.40
CA CYS A 195 -30.43 -11.94 -21.45
C CYS A 195 -30.79 -10.53 -20.97
N GLY A 196 -31.01 -10.36 -19.65
CA GLY A 196 -31.37 -9.07 -19.05
C GLY A 196 -32.88 -8.78 -18.97
N ARG A 197 -33.76 -9.68 -19.43
CA ARG A 197 -35.22 -9.55 -19.28
C ARG A 197 -35.64 -9.75 -17.81
N TYR A 198 -35.19 -10.82 -17.20
CA TYR A 198 -35.49 -11.13 -15.79
C TYR A 198 -34.38 -10.61 -14.90
N VAL A 199 -34.65 -9.52 -14.19
CA VAL A 199 -33.69 -8.91 -13.26
C VAL A 199 -33.97 -9.42 -11.85
N GLU A 200 -33.01 -10.12 -11.25
CA GLU A 200 -33.08 -10.50 -9.83
C GLU A 200 -33.11 -9.24 -8.98
N ILE A 201 -34.21 -9.07 -8.19
CA ILE A 201 -34.38 -7.93 -7.32
C ILE A 201 -34.21 -8.29 -5.84
N TRP A 202 -34.48 -9.54 -5.44
CA TRP A 202 -34.38 -9.97 -4.05
C TRP A 202 -34.02 -11.46 -3.96
N ASN A 203 -33.05 -11.79 -3.12
CA ASN A 203 -32.68 -13.16 -2.79
C ASN A 203 -33.09 -13.48 -1.33
N LEU A 204 -33.79 -14.57 -1.11
CA LEU A 204 -34.27 -15.09 0.18
C LEU A 204 -33.51 -16.38 0.51
N VAL A 205 -32.48 -16.29 1.36
CA VAL A 205 -31.63 -17.41 1.73
C VAL A 205 -32.16 -18.09 2.98
N PHE A 206 -32.37 -19.39 2.90
CA PHE A 206 -32.83 -20.24 3.99
C PHE A 206 -31.63 -20.92 4.65
N THR A 207 -30.94 -20.16 5.48
CA THR A 207 -29.66 -20.56 6.07
C THR A 207 -29.90 -21.63 7.15
N GLN A 208 -29.47 -22.85 6.88
CA GLN A 208 -29.70 -24.00 7.74
C GLN A 208 -28.49 -24.92 7.91
N PHE A 209 -27.41 -24.65 7.15
CA PHE A 209 -26.17 -25.40 7.21
C PHE A 209 -24.98 -24.53 7.51
N ASN A 210 -23.95 -25.14 8.11
CA ASN A 210 -22.61 -24.57 8.25
C ASN A 210 -21.67 -25.43 7.39
N ARG A 211 -21.13 -24.83 6.35
CA ARG A 211 -20.13 -25.49 5.49
C ARG A 211 -18.78 -25.53 6.20
N LYS A 212 -18.15 -26.70 6.17
CA LYS A 212 -16.81 -26.98 6.68
C LYS A 212 -15.86 -27.33 5.54
N ASP A 213 -14.59 -27.49 5.87
CA ASP A 213 -13.58 -27.97 4.94
C ASP A 213 -14.00 -29.29 4.27
N GLY A 214 -13.65 -29.43 2.97
CA GLY A 214 -14.06 -30.59 2.20
C GLY A 214 -15.52 -30.59 1.70
N GLY A 215 -16.25 -29.45 1.87
CA GLY A 215 -17.63 -29.33 1.37
C GLY A 215 -18.68 -29.99 2.28
N ILE A 216 -18.32 -30.34 3.49
CA ILE A 216 -19.25 -30.97 4.47
C ILE A 216 -20.26 -29.93 4.94
N LEU A 217 -21.54 -30.24 4.84
CA LEU A 217 -22.63 -29.43 5.36
C LEU A 217 -23.15 -29.97 6.69
N GLU A 218 -22.86 -29.27 7.78
CA GLU A 218 -23.39 -29.58 9.10
C GLU A 218 -24.62 -28.73 9.37
N PRO A 219 -25.72 -29.28 9.95
CA PRO A 219 -26.85 -28.49 10.35
C PRO A 219 -26.44 -27.38 11.33
N LEU A 220 -26.95 -26.16 11.14
CA LEU A 220 -26.83 -25.09 12.12
C LEU A 220 -27.66 -25.40 13.38
N PRO A 221 -27.31 -24.85 14.56
CA PRO A 221 -28.10 -25.02 15.79
C PRO A 221 -29.55 -24.57 15.66
N GLN A 222 -29.82 -23.65 14.75
CA GLN A 222 -31.14 -23.09 14.47
C GLN A 222 -31.28 -22.79 12.99
N LYS A 223 -32.52 -22.77 12.49
CA LYS A 223 -32.86 -22.34 11.14
C LYS A 223 -32.93 -20.82 11.11
N ASN A 224 -32.28 -20.20 10.13
CA ASN A 224 -32.16 -18.76 10.04
C ASN A 224 -32.63 -18.26 8.68
N ILE A 225 -33.03 -16.99 8.63
CA ILE A 225 -33.31 -16.26 7.39
C ILE A 225 -32.22 -15.22 7.18
N ASP A 226 -31.67 -15.20 5.97
CA ASP A 226 -30.81 -14.17 5.43
C ASP A 226 -31.41 -13.69 4.11
N THR A 227 -31.68 -12.40 3.98
CA THR A 227 -32.19 -11.88 2.71
C THR A 227 -31.36 -10.71 2.21
N GLY A 228 -31.29 -10.57 0.87
CA GLY A 228 -30.60 -9.47 0.23
C GLY A 228 -31.36 -8.94 -0.98
N MET A 229 -31.88 -7.71 -0.84
CA MET A 229 -32.48 -6.94 -1.92
C MET A 229 -31.53 -5.80 -2.31
N GLY A 230 -31.04 -5.79 -3.58
CA GLY A 230 -30.18 -4.72 -4.07
C GLY A 230 -30.97 -3.41 -4.18
N LEU A 231 -30.58 -2.40 -3.38
CA LEU A 231 -31.30 -1.11 -3.37
C LEU A 231 -31.24 -0.43 -4.72
N GLU A 232 -30.13 -0.47 -5.42
CA GLU A 232 -29.96 0.12 -6.76
C GLU A 232 -30.85 -0.60 -7.79
N ARG A 233 -30.98 -1.94 -7.71
CA ARG A 233 -31.82 -2.73 -8.62
C ARG A 233 -33.30 -2.41 -8.41
N ILE A 234 -33.78 -2.45 -7.19
CA ILE A 234 -35.18 -2.12 -6.91
C ILE A 234 -35.49 -0.65 -7.20
N SER A 235 -34.54 0.25 -7.01
CA SER A 235 -34.71 1.66 -7.41
C SER A 235 -34.88 1.84 -8.90
N ALA A 236 -34.13 1.10 -9.74
CA ALA A 236 -34.29 1.12 -11.20
C ALA A 236 -35.69 0.66 -11.61
N VAL A 237 -36.19 -0.44 -11.03
CA VAL A 237 -37.55 -0.92 -11.24
C VAL A 237 -38.59 0.15 -10.86
N MET A 238 -38.47 0.74 -9.67
CA MET A 238 -39.41 1.73 -9.16
C MET A 238 -39.39 3.07 -9.88
N GLN A 239 -38.28 3.39 -10.55
CA GLN A 239 -38.11 4.59 -11.37
C GLN A 239 -38.36 4.32 -12.86
N ALA A 240 -38.69 3.07 -13.23
CA ALA A 240 -38.96 2.64 -14.59
C ALA A 240 -37.80 3.01 -15.55
N VAL A 241 -36.56 2.80 -15.10
CA VAL A 241 -35.34 2.99 -15.90
C VAL A 241 -34.68 1.64 -16.15
N ARG A 242 -33.93 1.54 -17.24
CA ARG A 242 -33.30 0.27 -17.65
C ARG A 242 -32.08 -0.03 -16.81
N SER A 243 -31.25 0.97 -16.62
CA SER A 243 -29.97 0.81 -15.92
C SER A 243 -30.04 1.42 -14.53
N ASN A 244 -29.42 0.77 -13.54
CA ASN A 244 -29.23 1.31 -12.21
C ASN A 244 -28.56 2.68 -12.23
N PHE A 245 -27.68 2.93 -13.22
CA PHE A 245 -26.95 4.17 -13.41
C PHE A 245 -27.82 5.36 -13.87
N GLU A 246 -29.07 5.11 -14.23
CA GLU A 246 -30.06 6.13 -14.60
C GLU A 246 -30.97 6.53 -13.43
N THR A 247 -30.81 5.90 -12.25
CA THR A 247 -31.57 6.21 -11.04
C THR A 247 -31.15 7.55 -10.43
N ASP A 248 -31.95 8.07 -9.51
CA ASP A 248 -31.64 9.27 -8.74
C ASP A 248 -30.38 9.14 -7.89
N ALA A 249 -29.97 7.92 -7.52
CA ALA A 249 -28.72 7.63 -6.82
C ALA A 249 -27.46 7.84 -7.66
N PHE A 250 -27.54 7.76 -8.99
CA PHE A 250 -26.41 7.90 -9.89
C PHE A 250 -26.51 9.10 -10.85
N ARG A 251 -27.72 9.53 -11.19
CA ARG A 251 -27.94 10.59 -12.18
C ARG A 251 -27.18 11.89 -11.93
N PRO A 252 -27.09 12.42 -10.68
CA PRO A 252 -26.29 13.62 -10.43
C PRO A 252 -24.82 13.42 -10.76
N LEU A 253 -24.27 12.24 -10.43
CA LEU A 253 -22.86 11.91 -10.65
C LEU A 253 -22.54 11.68 -12.13
N THR A 254 -23.38 10.91 -12.83
CA THR A 254 -23.21 10.67 -14.27
C THR A 254 -23.37 11.97 -15.07
N ALA A 255 -24.28 12.86 -14.65
CA ALA A 255 -24.43 14.20 -15.26
C ALA A 255 -23.19 15.07 -15.05
N ALA A 256 -22.61 15.05 -13.86
CA ALA A 256 -21.38 15.81 -13.56
C ALA A 256 -20.17 15.31 -14.36
N ILE A 257 -20.03 13.99 -14.55
CA ILE A 257 -19.00 13.38 -15.39
C ILE A 257 -19.17 13.82 -16.85
N ILE A 258 -20.38 13.73 -17.39
CA ILE A 258 -20.70 14.13 -18.77
C ILE A 258 -20.42 15.62 -18.98
N ALA A 259 -20.81 16.47 -18.03
CA ALA A 259 -20.58 17.93 -18.09
C ALA A 259 -19.09 18.29 -18.05
N GLY A 260 -18.25 17.45 -17.44
CA GLY A 260 -16.80 17.64 -17.41
C GLY A 260 -16.09 17.30 -18.73
N SER A 261 -16.73 16.57 -19.63
CA SER A 261 -16.15 16.21 -20.92
C SER A 261 -16.27 17.33 -21.96
N PRO A 262 -15.23 17.57 -22.78
CA PRO A 262 -15.31 18.48 -23.91
C PRO A 262 -16.16 17.94 -25.07
N HIS A 263 -16.49 16.62 -25.06
CA HIS A 263 -17.26 15.96 -26.09
C HIS A 263 -18.75 15.97 -25.76
N PRO A 264 -19.64 16.09 -26.75
CA PRO A 264 -21.07 16.01 -26.51
C PRO A 264 -21.48 14.59 -26.04
N ARG A 265 -22.54 14.51 -25.23
CA ARG A 265 -23.04 13.23 -24.65
C ARG A 265 -23.19 12.12 -25.69
N ALA A 266 -23.61 12.45 -26.89
CA ALA A 266 -23.85 11.48 -27.96
C ALA A 266 -22.57 10.77 -28.44
N GLU A 267 -21.40 11.38 -28.23
CA GLU A 267 -20.10 10.80 -28.60
C GLU A 267 -19.44 10.02 -27.46
N LEU A 268 -19.98 10.15 -26.22
CA LEU A 268 -19.42 9.46 -25.05
C LEU A 268 -19.91 8.02 -24.99
N LYS A 269 -18.99 7.14 -24.60
CA LYS A 269 -19.30 5.76 -24.25
C LYS A 269 -19.91 5.73 -22.85
N LEU A 270 -21.23 5.59 -22.76
CA LEU A 270 -21.96 5.61 -21.48
C LEU A 270 -21.45 4.55 -20.49
N ASN A 271 -21.01 3.39 -20.97
CA ASN A 271 -20.40 2.35 -20.13
C ASN A 271 -19.15 2.86 -19.37
N GLU A 272 -18.34 3.73 -19.97
CA GLU A 272 -17.20 4.34 -19.31
C GLU A 272 -17.65 5.39 -18.26
N VAL A 273 -18.70 6.16 -18.55
CA VAL A 273 -19.31 7.10 -17.58
C VAL A 273 -19.85 6.36 -16.36
N TYR A 274 -20.56 5.25 -16.60
CA TYR A 274 -21.12 4.39 -15.53
C TYR A 274 -20.03 3.76 -14.68
N ALA A 275 -18.94 3.28 -15.31
CA ALA A 275 -17.80 2.73 -14.59
C ALA A 275 -17.13 3.78 -13.69
N VAL A 276 -16.96 5.01 -14.17
CA VAL A 276 -16.40 6.10 -13.34
C VAL A 276 -17.32 6.43 -12.16
N ALA A 277 -18.64 6.50 -12.38
CA ALA A 277 -19.60 6.80 -11.34
C ALA A 277 -19.61 5.73 -10.22
N ASP A 278 -19.60 4.47 -10.57
CA ASP A 278 -19.54 3.35 -9.62
C ASP A 278 -18.20 3.30 -8.86
N HIS A 279 -17.10 3.32 -9.61
CA HIS A 279 -15.78 3.22 -9.03
C HIS A 279 -15.46 4.39 -8.09
N LEU A 280 -15.96 5.60 -8.40
CA LEU A 280 -15.83 6.74 -7.51
C LEU A 280 -16.63 6.53 -6.22
N ARG A 281 -17.89 6.07 -6.29
CA ARG A 281 -18.69 5.74 -5.08
C ARG A 281 -17.95 4.70 -4.23
N ALA A 282 -17.44 3.63 -4.85
CA ALA A 282 -16.67 2.60 -4.15
C ALA A 282 -15.40 3.16 -3.49
N ALA A 283 -14.65 4.03 -4.18
CA ALA A 283 -13.46 4.67 -3.63
C ALA A 283 -13.81 5.62 -2.48
N VAL A 284 -14.86 6.45 -2.62
CA VAL A 284 -15.33 7.39 -1.61
C VAL A 284 -15.72 6.66 -0.32
N PHE A 285 -16.53 5.61 -0.39
CA PHE A 285 -16.94 4.86 0.80
C PHE A 285 -15.79 4.02 1.39
N SER A 286 -14.88 3.52 0.58
CA SER A 286 -13.68 2.84 1.09
C SER A 286 -12.80 3.80 1.88
N ILE A 287 -12.57 5.02 1.37
CA ILE A 287 -11.78 6.05 2.07
C ILE A 287 -12.53 6.55 3.30
N TYR A 288 -13.85 6.71 3.23
CA TYR A 288 -14.71 7.03 4.38
C TYR A 288 -14.54 6.01 5.52
N ASP A 289 -14.44 4.73 5.21
CA ASP A 289 -14.18 3.65 6.18
C ASP A 289 -12.69 3.49 6.54
N GLY A 290 -11.82 4.43 6.09
CA GLY A 290 -10.41 4.52 6.49
C GLY A 290 -9.42 3.77 5.60
N ILE A 291 -9.84 3.24 4.45
CA ILE A 291 -8.96 2.53 3.52
C ILE A 291 -8.30 3.52 2.56
N LEU A 292 -7.00 3.71 2.68
CA LEU A 292 -6.24 4.57 1.78
C LEU A 292 -5.69 3.81 0.58
N PRO A 293 -5.53 4.47 -0.59
CA PRO A 293 -4.89 3.87 -1.76
C PRO A 293 -3.48 3.37 -1.44
N SER A 294 -3.19 2.09 -1.69
CA SER A 294 -1.87 1.49 -1.45
C SER A 294 -1.53 0.44 -2.50
N ASN A 295 -0.37 -0.23 -2.38
CA ASN A 295 0.04 -1.31 -3.28
C ASN A 295 -0.45 -2.70 -2.83
N GLU A 296 -1.05 -2.81 -1.65
CA GLU A 296 -1.39 -4.09 -1.03
C GLU A 296 -2.83 -4.13 -0.51
N ALA A 297 -3.36 -5.32 -0.37
CA ALA A 297 -4.64 -5.63 0.26
C ALA A 297 -5.80 -4.71 -0.21
N ARG A 298 -6.59 -4.20 0.73
CA ARG A 298 -7.77 -3.32 0.46
C ARG A 298 -7.37 -2.04 -0.25
N GLY A 299 -6.23 -1.43 0.14
CA GLY A 299 -5.76 -0.17 -0.47
C GLY A 299 -5.38 -0.31 -1.94
N TYR A 300 -4.94 -1.49 -2.37
CA TYR A 300 -4.70 -1.80 -3.78
C TYR A 300 -5.99 -1.72 -4.61
N VAL A 301 -7.11 -2.23 -4.07
CA VAL A 301 -8.42 -2.16 -4.74
C VAL A 301 -8.84 -0.69 -4.90
N VAL A 302 -8.75 0.11 -3.83
CA VAL A 302 -9.09 1.55 -3.88
C VAL A 302 -8.22 2.28 -4.91
N ARG A 303 -6.92 2.01 -4.93
CA ARG A 303 -6.00 2.56 -5.94
C ARG A 303 -6.38 2.15 -7.36
N LYS A 304 -6.72 0.86 -7.57
CA LYS A 304 -7.16 0.34 -8.87
C LYS A 304 -8.42 1.06 -9.35
N LEU A 305 -9.41 1.26 -8.48
CA LEU A 305 -10.67 1.95 -8.79
C LEU A 305 -10.41 3.41 -9.23
N ILE A 306 -9.59 4.16 -8.48
CA ILE A 306 -9.24 5.54 -8.80
C ILE A 306 -8.51 5.61 -10.15
N ARG A 307 -7.48 4.79 -10.37
CA ARG A 307 -6.68 4.79 -11.60
C ARG A 307 -7.49 4.38 -12.82
N LYS A 308 -8.36 3.38 -12.68
CA LYS A 308 -9.27 2.95 -13.76
C LYS A 308 -10.23 4.07 -14.13
N SER A 309 -10.78 4.78 -13.14
CA SER A 309 -11.62 5.96 -13.38
C SER A 309 -10.87 7.06 -14.15
N ILE A 310 -9.61 7.34 -13.80
CA ILE A 310 -8.78 8.35 -14.50
C ILE A 310 -8.54 7.95 -15.95
N LEU A 311 -8.30 6.67 -16.23
CA LEU A 311 -8.13 6.20 -17.62
C LEU A 311 -9.42 6.37 -18.43
N HIS A 312 -10.59 6.05 -17.87
CA HIS A 312 -11.89 6.29 -18.52
C HIS A 312 -12.14 7.78 -18.75
N LEU A 313 -11.88 8.63 -17.75
CA LEU A 313 -12.00 10.09 -17.88
C LEU A 313 -11.11 10.63 -19.02
N ARG A 314 -9.88 10.14 -19.10
CA ARG A 314 -8.96 10.50 -20.17
C ARG A 314 -9.44 10.04 -21.55
N GLY A 315 -10.03 8.84 -21.65
CA GLY A 315 -10.68 8.35 -22.87
C GLY A 315 -11.85 9.22 -23.32
N MET A 316 -12.51 9.89 -22.37
CA MET A 316 -13.58 10.86 -22.63
C MET A 316 -13.09 12.28 -22.86
N GLY A 317 -11.77 12.49 -23.04
CA GLY A 317 -11.15 13.82 -23.27
C GLY A 317 -10.97 14.67 -22.01
N ILE A 318 -11.31 14.16 -20.83
CA ILE A 318 -11.10 14.86 -19.57
C ILE A 318 -9.65 14.62 -19.11
N ASN A 319 -8.78 15.56 -19.37
CA ASN A 319 -7.37 15.51 -19.03
C ASN A 319 -7.08 16.28 -17.73
N GLY A 320 -6.05 15.85 -16.99
CA GLY A 320 -5.65 16.50 -15.75
C GLY A 320 -6.36 15.93 -14.52
N ILE A 321 -6.40 16.71 -13.44
CA ILE A 321 -6.91 16.32 -12.13
C ILE A 321 -8.39 16.71 -12.05
N PHE A 322 -9.29 15.76 -12.09
CA PHE A 322 -10.74 15.98 -12.20
C PHE A 322 -11.58 15.12 -11.25
N LEU A 323 -11.23 13.84 -11.05
CA LEU A 323 -12.05 12.85 -10.33
C LEU A 323 -12.42 13.33 -8.91
N HIS A 324 -11.48 13.93 -8.18
CA HIS A 324 -11.70 14.46 -6.83
C HIS A 324 -12.84 15.49 -6.78
N LYS A 325 -13.05 16.28 -7.84
CA LYS A 325 -14.12 17.30 -7.91
C LYS A 325 -15.53 16.69 -7.90
N LEU A 326 -15.62 15.40 -8.18
CA LEU A 326 -16.89 14.65 -8.17
C LEU A 326 -17.23 14.11 -6.77
N VAL A 327 -16.29 14.14 -5.82
CA VAL A 327 -16.52 13.65 -4.44
C VAL A 327 -17.69 14.37 -3.74
N PRO A 328 -17.79 15.71 -3.77
CA PRO A 328 -18.94 16.39 -3.17
C PRO A 328 -20.28 15.96 -3.78
N VAL A 329 -20.31 15.68 -5.09
CA VAL A 329 -21.52 15.20 -5.76
C VAL A 329 -21.90 13.81 -5.25
N ALA A 330 -20.93 12.90 -5.12
CA ALA A 330 -21.15 11.56 -4.57
C ALA A 330 -21.60 11.64 -3.10
N ALA A 331 -20.99 12.51 -2.29
CA ALA A 331 -21.35 12.70 -0.89
C ALA A 331 -22.77 13.25 -0.74
N GLU A 332 -23.16 14.23 -1.57
CA GLU A 332 -24.51 14.82 -1.51
C GLU A 332 -25.60 13.82 -1.90
N THR A 333 -25.37 12.93 -2.89
CA THR A 333 -26.32 11.88 -3.26
C THR A 333 -26.55 10.87 -2.13
N MET A 334 -25.62 10.74 -1.21
CA MET A 334 -25.66 9.78 -0.08
C MET A 334 -25.82 10.48 1.28
N ARG A 335 -26.13 11.76 1.28
CA ARG A 335 -26.22 12.60 2.50
C ARG A 335 -27.29 12.12 3.47
N SER A 336 -28.45 11.68 2.96
CA SER A 336 -29.59 11.28 3.81
C SER A 336 -29.23 10.07 4.69
N PRO A 337 -28.70 8.96 4.15
CA PRO A 337 -28.30 7.81 4.95
C PRO A 337 -26.94 7.96 5.65
N TYR A 338 -26.05 8.84 5.15
CA TYR A 338 -24.68 9.00 5.66
C TYR A 338 -24.31 10.48 5.77
N PRO A 339 -24.86 11.24 6.74
CA PRO A 339 -24.62 12.70 6.85
C PRO A 339 -23.13 13.04 7.08
N ASP A 340 -22.41 12.23 7.86
CA ASP A 340 -20.98 12.41 8.15
C ASP A 340 -20.09 12.33 6.90
N LEU A 341 -20.58 11.70 5.83
CA LEU A 341 -19.85 11.62 4.55
C LEU A 341 -19.64 13.00 3.94
N THR A 342 -20.65 13.88 4.09
CA THR A 342 -20.56 15.27 3.61
C THR A 342 -19.54 16.07 4.42
N GLU A 343 -19.49 15.86 5.74
CA GLU A 343 -18.53 16.53 6.63
C GLU A 343 -17.08 16.13 6.29
N ARG A 344 -16.88 14.89 5.88
CA ARG A 344 -15.57 14.32 5.53
C ARG A 344 -15.22 14.43 4.05
N SER A 345 -16.05 15.09 3.24
CA SER A 345 -15.85 15.21 1.79
C SER A 345 -14.49 15.82 1.44
N ALA A 346 -14.06 16.89 2.11
CA ALA A 346 -12.78 17.54 1.87
C ALA A 346 -11.56 16.63 2.15
N GLU A 347 -11.63 15.77 3.18
CA GLU A 347 -10.62 14.76 3.49
C GLU A 347 -10.51 13.75 2.34
N ILE A 348 -11.65 13.23 1.88
CA ILE A 348 -11.72 12.24 0.81
C ILE A 348 -11.24 12.83 -0.52
N GLU A 349 -11.63 14.07 -0.83
CA GLU A 349 -11.14 14.85 -1.99
C GLU A 349 -9.63 14.94 -2.00
N ALA A 350 -9.02 15.29 -0.86
CA ALA A 350 -7.57 15.43 -0.74
C ALA A 350 -6.83 14.11 -1.04
N VAL A 351 -7.36 12.98 -0.55
CA VAL A 351 -6.80 11.63 -0.79
C VAL A 351 -6.89 11.28 -2.28
N ILE A 352 -8.06 11.45 -2.90
CA ILE A 352 -8.27 11.14 -4.32
C ILE A 352 -7.40 12.05 -5.19
N ALA A 353 -7.35 13.37 -4.90
CA ALA A 353 -6.51 14.32 -5.64
C ALA A 353 -5.00 13.99 -5.54
N ALA A 354 -4.55 13.47 -4.41
CA ALA A 354 -3.15 13.05 -4.24
C ALA A 354 -2.83 11.85 -5.14
N GLU A 355 -3.71 10.82 -5.19
CA GLU A 355 -3.54 9.67 -6.07
C GLU A 355 -3.65 10.06 -7.56
N GLU A 356 -4.56 10.99 -7.91
CA GLU A 356 -4.66 11.54 -9.27
C GLU A 356 -3.36 12.21 -9.69
N ARG A 357 -2.79 13.09 -8.86
CA ARG A 357 -1.50 13.77 -9.14
C ARG A 357 -0.37 12.77 -9.35
N ALA A 358 -0.25 11.80 -8.46
CA ALA A 358 0.78 10.76 -8.56
C ALA A 358 0.63 9.91 -9.82
N PHE A 359 -0.60 9.56 -10.18
CA PHE A 359 -0.85 8.78 -11.39
C PHE A 359 -0.64 9.59 -12.67
N GLN A 360 -0.96 10.88 -12.69
CA GLN A 360 -0.65 11.78 -13.81
C GLN A 360 0.86 11.88 -14.06
N LEU A 361 1.68 11.94 -13.02
CA LEU A 361 3.14 11.88 -13.15
C LEU A 361 3.60 10.53 -13.74
N THR A 362 2.99 9.43 -13.30
CA THR A 362 3.26 8.11 -13.88
C THR A 362 2.91 8.07 -15.37
N LEU A 363 1.74 8.60 -15.75
CA LEU A 363 1.28 8.65 -17.14
C LEU A 363 2.17 9.53 -18.02
N SER A 364 2.60 10.70 -17.52
CA SER A 364 3.48 11.61 -18.28
C SER A 364 4.88 11.02 -18.52
N ASN A 365 5.38 10.25 -17.57
CA ASN A 365 6.70 9.60 -17.68
C ASN A 365 6.64 8.21 -18.37
N SER A 366 5.44 7.66 -18.55
CA SER A 366 5.27 6.28 -19.05
C SER A 366 5.74 6.10 -20.49
N GLY A 367 5.61 7.11 -21.35
CA GLY A 367 5.96 6.99 -22.78
C GLY A 367 7.42 6.59 -23.02
N ALA A 368 8.37 7.25 -22.36
CA ALA A 368 9.79 6.93 -22.47
C ALA A 368 10.10 5.53 -21.91
N LEU A 369 9.46 5.15 -20.81
CA LEU A 369 9.67 3.87 -20.16
C LEU A 369 9.04 2.71 -20.94
N LEU A 370 7.87 2.92 -21.53
CA LEU A 370 7.25 1.95 -22.44
C LEU A 370 8.11 1.72 -23.68
N GLU A 371 8.68 2.79 -24.26
CA GLU A 371 9.60 2.68 -25.39
C GLU A 371 10.88 1.93 -24.98
N GLU A 372 11.48 2.23 -23.84
CA GLU A 372 12.68 1.56 -23.32
C GLU A 372 12.45 0.05 -23.12
N LYS A 373 11.37 -0.32 -22.45
CA LYS A 373 11.11 -1.72 -22.04
C LYS A 373 10.45 -2.58 -23.10
N LEU A 374 9.59 -1.99 -23.94
CA LEU A 374 8.82 -2.71 -24.94
C LEU A 374 9.27 -2.44 -26.38
N GLY A 375 9.91 -1.31 -26.65
CA GLY A 375 10.33 -0.92 -27.99
C GLY A 375 11.25 -1.94 -28.68
N VAL A 376 12.01 -2.71 -27.92
CA VAL A 376 12.87 -3.80 -28.41
C VAL A 376 12.08 -4.90 -29.09
N PHE A 377 10.82 -5.13 -28.72
CA PHE A 377 9.97 -6.17 -29.29
C PHE A 377 9.35 -5.79 -30.64
N ARG A 378 9.57 -4.56 -31.12
CA ARG A 378 9.29 -4.21 -32.52
C ARG A 378 10.30 -4.84 -33.49
N VAL A 379 11.56 -4.91 -33.07
CA VAL A 379 12.66 -5.42 -33.91
C VAL A 379 12.82 -6.94 -33.73
N SER A 380 12.61 -7.44 -32.52
CA SER A 380 12.69 -8.87 -32.19
C SER A 380 11.38 -9.30 -31.48
N PRO A 381 10.34 -9.66 -32.25
CA PRO A 381 9.00 -9.99 -31.67
C PRO A 381 9.06 -11.21 -30.76
N ASP A 382 8.65 -11.03 -29.51
CA ASP A 382 8.48 -12.10 -28.53
C ASP A 382 7.32 -11.70 -27.58
N ALA A 383 6.12 -12.16 -27.91
CA ALA A 383 4.93 -11.80 -27.15
C ALA A 383 4.98 -12.28 -25.69
N HIS A 384 5.67 -13.39 -25.40
CA HIS A 384 5.82 -13.92 -24.04
C HIS A 384 6.69 -13.00 -23.19
N LYS A 385 7.89 -12.65 -23.68
CA LYS A 385 8.79 -11.72 -22.97
C LYS A 385 8.19 -10.32 -22.90
N ALA A 386 7.48 -9.86 -23.90
CA ALA A 386 6.75 -8.59 -23.86
C ALA A 386 5.65 -8.59 -22.78
N GLY A 387 4.96 -9.72 -22.56
CA GLY A 387 4.01 -9.89 -21.47
C GLY A 387 4.66 -9.83 -20.07
N ILE A 388 5.86 -10.43 -19.91
CA ILE A 388 6.66 -10.33 -18.68
C ILE A 388 7.14 -8.89 -18.45
N ALA A 389 7.61 -8.21 -19.51
CA ALA A 389 8.03 -6.80 -19.41
C ALA A 389 6.84 -5.88 -19.05
N ALA A 390 5.66 -6.16 -19.57
CA ALA A 390 4.43 -5.47 -19.20
C ALA A 390 4.10 -5.67 -17.70
N PHE A 391 4.32 -6.87 -17.15
CA PHE A 391 4.19 -7.11 -15.72
C PHE A 391 5.21 -6.31 -14.90
N GLN A 392 6.48 -6.23 -15.32
CA GLN A 392 7.49 -5.42 -14.63
C GLN A 392 7.13 -3.93 -14.63
N LEU A 393 6.59 -3.42 -15.74
CA LEU A 393 6.07 -2.04 -15.84
C LEU A 393 4.92 -1.80 -14.87
N TYR A 394 4.05 -2.78 -14.69
CA TYR A 394 2.96 -2.73 -13.75
C TYR A 394 3.42 -2.80 -12.29
N ASP A 395 4.24 -3.81 -11.94
CA ASP A 395 4.65 -4.10 -10.57
C ASP A 395 5.62 -3.04 -10.00
N THR A 396 6.62 -2.65 -10.81
CA THR A 396 7.70 -1.75 -10.38
C THR A 396 7.36 -0.28 -10.59
N HIS A 397 6.71 0.04 -11.71
CA HIS A 397 6.48 1.44 -12.12
C HIS A 397 5.01 1.87 -12.01
N GLY A 398 4.11 0.95 -11.65
CA GLY A 398 2.69 1.23 -11.46
C GLY A 398 1.94 1.61 -12.74
N ILE A 399 2.48 1.22 -13.93
CA ILE A 399 1.84 1.47 -15.21
C ILE A 399 0.77 0.40 -15.44
N PRO A 400 -0.52 0.74 -15.56
CA PRO A 400 -1.59 -0.23 -15.77
C PRO A 400 -1.38 -1.07 -17.02
N PHE A 401 -1.80 -2.33 -16.98
CA PHE A 401 -1.70 -3.24 -18.13
C PHE A 401 -2.49 -2.73 -19.33
N GLU A 402 -3.64 -2.12 -19.10
CA GLU A 402 -4.50 -1.55 -20.13
C GLU A 402 -3.77 -0.44 -20.91
N LEU A 403 -3.03 0.44 -20.23
CA LEU A 403 -2.21 1.46 -20.87
C LEU A 403 -1.06 0.85 -21.66
N THR A 404 -0.37 -0.13 -21.06
CA THR A 404 0.73 -0.86 -21.69
C THR A 404 0.25 -1.60 -22.94
N SER A 405 -0.91 -2.26 -22.86
CA SER A 405 -1.52 -3.00 -23.96
C SER A 405 -1.96 -2.08 -25.10
N SER A 406 -2.60 -0.95 -24.78
CA SER A 406 -3.01 0.05 -25.76
C SER A 406 -1.81 0.63 -26.50
N TRP A 407 -0.76 1.01 -25.77
CA TRP A 407 0.48 1.53 -26.34
C TRP A 407 1.18 0.48 -27.24
N ALA A 408 1.26 -0.77 -26.77
CA ALA A 408 1.87 -1.87 -27.54
C ALA A 408 1.09 -2.14 -28.85
N ALA A 409 -0.24 -2.15 -28.80
CA ALA A 409 -1.08 -2.32 -29.97
C ALA A 409 -0.88 -1.19 -31.00
N GLU A 410 -0.80 0.07 -30.55
CA GLU A 410 -0.49 1.22 -31.41
C GLU A 410 0.87 1.08 -32.11
N LYS A 411 1.85 0.48 -31.44
CA LYS A 411 3.18 0.24 -31.97
C LYS A 411 3.37 -1.10 -32.70
N GLY A 412 2.30 -1.89 -32.82
CA GLY A 412 2.33 -3.21 -33.47
C GLY A 412 3.07 -4.30 -32.67
N ILE A 413 3.17 -4.15 -31.36
CA ILE A 413 3.83 -5.11 -30.48
C ILE A 413 2.78 -6.07 -29.91
N ALA A 414 2.93 -7.37 -30.13
CA ALA A 414 2.09 -8.38 -29.53
C ALA A 414 2.46 -8.60 -28.05
N LEU A 415 1.47 -8.58 -27.16
CA LEU A 415 1.62 -8.90 -25.74
C LEU A 415 0.89 -10.21 -25.39
N SER A 416 1.56 -11.11 -24.66
CA SER A 416 0.92 -12.29 -24.08
C SER A 416 0.26 -11.93 -22.75
N VAL A 417 -1.08 -11.88 -22.74
CA VAL A 417 -1.89 -11.70 -21.52
C VAL A 417 -1.64 -12.83 -20.53
N GLY A 418 -1.58 -14.08 -20.99
CA GLY A 418 -1.29 -15.23 -20.13
C GLY A 418 0.06 -15.17 -19.42
N SER A 419 1.07 -14.57 -20.05
CA SER A 419 2.39 -14.35 -19.42
C SER A 419 2.30 -13.30 -18.32
N PHE A 420 1.59 -12.21 -18.55
CA PHE A 420 1.32 -11.18 -17.55
C PHE A 420 0.57 -11.75 -16.34
N GLU A 421 -0.51 -12.51 -16.58
CA GLU A 421 -1.34 -13.13 -15.55
C GLU A 421 -0.58 -14.17 -14.72
N LYS A 422 0.31 -14.93 -15.34
CA LYS A 422 1.18 -15.90 -14.65
C LYS A 422 2.12 -15.19 -13.67
N GLU A 423 2.80 -14.12 -14.09
CA GLU A 423 3.67 -13.33 -13.21
C GLU A 423 2.88 -12.64 -12.09
N MET A 424 1.68 -12.15 -12.39
CA MET A 424 0.75 -11.61 -11.40
C MET A 424 0.36 -12.67 -10.35
N GLY A 425 0.11 -13.91 -10.78
CA GLY A 425 -0.17 -15.04 -9.89
C GLY A 425 1.01 -15.36 -8.97
N LEU A 426 2.23 -15.39 -9.51
CA LEU A 426 3.46 -15.60 -8.74
C LEU A 426 3.72 -14.46 -7.73
N GLN A 427 3.40 -13.22 -8.11
CA GLN A 427 3.51 -12.07 -7.20
C GLN A 427 2.49 -12.18 -6.04
N LYS A 428 1.24 -12.58 -6.34
CA LYS A 428 0.21 -12.82 -5.31
C LYS A 428 0.64 -13.89 -4.31
N ILE A 429 1.26 -14.98 -4.79
CA ILE A 429 1.80 -16.05 -3.92
C ILE A 429 2.95 -15.51 -3.06
N ARG A 430 3.88 -14.74 -3.64
CA ARG A 430 4.98 -14.11 -2.91
C ARG A 430 4.50 -13.09 -1.86
N SER A 431 3.48 -12.30 -2.20
CA SER A 431 2.88 -11.34 -1.27
C SER A 431 2.14 -12.05 -0.13
N LYS A 432 1.43 -13.16 -0.40
CA LYS A 432 0.83 -14.00 0.63
C LYS A 432 1.88 -14.64 1.54
N ALA A 433 2.98 -15.16 0.97
CA ALA A 433 4.08 -15.74 1.73
C ALA A 433 4.80 -14.69 2.61
N LYS A 434 5.00 -13.46 2.13
CA LYS A 434 5.54 -12.35 2.94
C LYS A 434 4.57 -11.89 4.03
N SER A 435 3.27 -11.90 3.77
CA SER A 435 2.24 -11.58 4.76
C SER A 435 2.13 -12.66 5.83
N ALA A 436 2.34 -13.93 5.48
CA ALA A 436 2.40 -15.04 6.43
C ALA A 436 3.64 -15.01 7.35
N MET A 437 4.70 -14.29 6.96
CA MET A 437 5.89 -14.10 7.81
C MET A 437 5.69 -13.03 8.92
N GLN A 438 4.57 -12.33 8.99
CA GLN A 438 4.27 -11.32 10.02
C GLN A 438 3.07 -11.65 10.91
N GLY A 439 2.70 -12.89 11.07
CA GLY A 439 1.67 -13.35 12.01
C GLY A 439 0.90 -14.51 11.43
N ASP A 440 1.05 -15.66 12.05
CA ASP A 440 0.20 -16.83 11.86
C ASP A 440 -1.26 -16.47 12.16
N VAL A 441 -2.03 -16.18 11.13
CA VAL A 441 -3.48 -15.95 11.24
C VAL A 441 -4.26 -17.27 11.29
N PHE A 442 -3.59 -18.39 11.13
CA PHE A 442 -4.10 -19.71 11.46
C PHE A 442 -3.37 -20.21 12.72
N CYS A 443 -3.85 -19.78 13.90
CA CYS A 443 -3.67 -20.61 15.07
C CYS A 443 -4.42 -21.92 14.80
N VAL A 444 -3.72 -22.91 14.24
CA VAL A 444 -4.06 -24.28 14.52
C VAL A 444 -3.97 -24.37 16.05
N GLU A 445 -5.08 -24.61 16.77
CA GLU A 445 -5.06 -24.90 18.20
C GLU A 445 -4.00 -25.99 18.40
N GLN A 446 -2.84 -25.59 18.89
CA GLN A 446 -1.79 -26.55 19.21
C GLN A 446 -2.33 -27.40 20.36
N SER A 447 -2.07 -28.69 20.31
CA SER A 447 -2.63 -29.67 21.26
C SER A 447 -2.43 -29.31 22.74
N TRP A 448 -1.39 -28.52 23.06
CA TRP A 448 -1.07 -28.06 24.41
C TRP A 448 -1.92 -26.88 24.90
N GLN A 449 -2.68 -26.20 24.02
CA GLN A 449 -3.54 -25.05 24.38
C GLN A 449 -4.85 -25.48 25.02
N LYS A 450 -5.29 -26.73 24.80
CA LYS A 450 -6.54 -27.23 25.39
C LYS A 450 -6.43 -27.26 26.91
N ASP A 451 -7.48 -26.78 27.57
CA ASP A 451 -7.66 -26.79 29.03
C ASP A 451 -6.81 -25.83 29.87
N LEU A 452 -6.05 -24.89 29.23
CA LEU A 452 -5.35 -23.87 29.98
C LEU A 452 -6.27 -22.74 30.44
N PRO A 453 -6.19 -22.32 31.73
CA PRO A 453 -6.85 -21.10 32.20
C PRO A 453 -6.20 -19.87 31.54
N ALA A 454 -6.93 -18.76 31.50
CA ALA A 454 -6.36 -17.48 31.09
C ALA A 454 -5.25 -17.05 32.05
N THR A 455 -4.12 -16.58 31.51
CA THR A 455 -3.05 -16.04 32.34
C THR A 455 -3.48 -14.71 32.96
N GLU A 456 -3.38 -14.57 34.29
CA GLU A 456 -3.62 -13.32 35.00
C GLU A 456 -2.46 -12.35 34.79
N PHE A 457 -2.70 -11.24 34.10
CA PHE A 457 -1.67 -10.22 33.86
C PHE A 457 -1.63 -9.18 34.98
N LEU A 458 -0.53 -9.12 35.72
CA LEU A 458 -0.33 -8.23 36.87
C LEU A 458 0.64 -7.08 36.61
N GLY A 459 1.25 -7.05 35.42
CA GLY A 459 2.37 -6.18 35.05
C GLY A 459 2.03 -4.69 34.86
N TYR A 460 0.79 -4.26 35.03
CA TYR A 460 0.44 -2.85 35.13
C TYR A 460 0.75 -2.25 36.50
N SER A 461 0.71 -3.07 37.57
CA SER A 461 0.84 -2.65 38.97
C SER A 461 2.03 -3.27 39.67
N LEU A 462 2.52 -4.42 39.22
CA LEU A 462 3.61 -5.16 39.84
C LEU A 462 4.78 -5.33 38.88
N GLU A 463 5.99 -5.29 39.44
CA GLU A 463 7.24 -5.57 38.72
C GLU A 463 7.77 -6.97 39.01
N GLU A 464 7.25 -7.60 40.06
CA GLU A 464 7.60 -8.96 40.53
C GLU A 464 6.35 -9.68 41.00
N THR A 465 6.26 -11.00 40.78
CA THR A 465 5.17 -11.83 41.29
C THR A 465 5.62 -13.26 41.52
N GLN A 466 4.92 -13.96 42.42
CA GLN A 466 5.01 -15.40 42.56
C GLN A 466 3.99 -16.02 41.57
N SER A 467 4.41 -17.08 40.89
CA SER A 467 3.63 -17.72 39.83
C SER A 467 3.93 -19.22 39.82
N ARG A 468 3.10 -19.97 39.11
CA ARG A 468 3.27 -21.41 38.92
C ARG A 468 3.45 -21.74 37.43
N VAL A 469 4.39 -22.62 37.14
CA VAL A 469 4.62 -23.13 35.76
C VAL A 469 3.51 -24.12 35.41
N LEU A 470 2.67 -23.73 34.45
CA LEU A 470 1.58 -24.60 33.98
C LEU A 470 2.05 -25.56 32.89
N LYS A 471 2.88 -25.06 31.94
CA LYS A 471 3.43 -25.84 30.84
C LYS A 471 4.79 -25.33 30.42
N ILE A 472 5.62 -26.30 29.95
CA ILE A 472 6.90 -26.02 29.29
C ILE A 472 6.84 -26.67 27.91
N ILE A 473 7.20 -25.91 26.86
CA ILE A 473 7.08 -26.31 25.47
C ILE A 473 8.45 -26.18 24.80
N SER A 474 8.90 -27.25 24.14
CA SER A 474 10.11 -27.26 23.32
C SER A 474 9.74 -27.56 21.85
N GLY A 475 9.84 -26.54 20.97
CA GLY A 475 9.29 -26.64 19.63
C GLY A 475 7.76 -26.73 19.64
N GLU A 476 7.21 -27.89 19.26
CA GLU A 476 5.76 -28.16 19.26
C GLU A 476 5.36 -29.13 20.43
N ASP A 477 6.32 -29.70 21.14
CA ASP A 477 6.09 -30.74 22.17
C ASP A 477 6.05 -30.14 23.58
N GLU A 478 5.07 -30.58 24.39
CA GLU A 478 5.04 -30.37 25.84
C GLU A 478 6.06 -31.25 26.52
N ILE A 479 6.90 -30.65 27.38
CA ILE A 479 7.92 -31.36 28.16
C ILE A 479 7.73 -31.09 29.65
N GLU A 480 8.15 -32.05 30.49
CA GLU A 480 8.03 -31.95 31.95
C GLU A 480 9.20 -31.21 32.60
N LEU A 481 10.35 -31.07 31.88
CA LEU A 481 11.58 -30.51 32.43
C LEU A 481 12.40 -29.85 31.32
N ALA A 482 12.92 -28.65 31.58
CA ALA A 482 13.89 -27.95 30.76
C ALA A 482 15.20 -27.77 31.52
N ALA A 483 16.31 -28.23 30.95
CA ALA A 483 17.64 -28.20 31.56
C ALA A 483 18.42 -26.93 31.17
N GLN A 484 19.52 -26.69 31.88
CA GLN A 484 20.43 -25.58 31.57
C GLN A 484 20.88 -25.60 30.10
N GLY A 485 20.73 -24.43 29.41
CA GLY A 485 21.04 -24.25 28.00
C GLY A 485 19.82 -24.36 27.06
N ASP A 486 18.73 -25.00 27.52
CA ASP A 486 17.53 -25.19 26.72
C ASP A 486 16.83 -23.85 26.43
N ARG A 487 16.27 -23.75 25.22
CA ARG A 487 15.32 -22.70 24.84
C ARG A 487 13.94 -23.31 24.80
N VAL A 488 13.05 -22.75 25.60
CA VAL A 488 11.69 -23.24 25.80
C VAL A 488 10.69 -22.12 25.92
N SER A 489 9.43 -22.41 25.60
CA SER A 489 8.32 -21.50 25.90
C SER A 489 7.66 -21.96 27.20
N VAL A 490 7.48 -21.04 28.14
CA VAL A 490 6.90 -21.29 29.47
C VAL A 490 5.55 -20.61 29.58
N VAL A 491 4.53 -21.34 30.01
CA VAL A 491 3.20 -20.80 30.34
C VAL A 491 3.02 -20.77 31.85
N LEU A 492 2.58 -19.63 32.36
CA LEU A 492 2.38 -19.38 33.80
C LEU A 492 0.89 -19.11 34.10
N ASP A 493 0.47 -19.35 35.34
CA ASP A 493 -0.88 -18.99 35.84
C ASP A 493 -1.07 -17.48 35.92
N ARG A 494 -0.04 -16.74 36.31
CA ARG A 494 -0.01 -15.27 36.37
C ARG A 494 1.32 -14.72 35.88
N SER A 495 1.34 -13.48 35.38
CA SER A 495 2.55 -12.91 34.81
C SER A 495 2.63 -11.39 35.02
N VAL A 496 3.86 -10.89 35.24
CA VAL A 496 4.18 -9.46 35.23
C VAL A 496 4.69 -8.99 33.86
N PHE A 497 4.96 -9.92 32.93
CA PHE A 497 5.52 -9.61 31.61
C PHE A 497 4.42 -9.23 30.63
N TYR A 498 4.52 -8.03 30.07
CA TYR A 498 3.64 -7.58 28.98
C TYR A 498 3.88 -8.42 27.73
N ALA A 499 2.85 -9.01 27.22
CA ALA A 499 2.92 -9.74 25.98
C ALA A 499 2.83 -8.81 24.78
N GLU A 500 3.62 -9.05 23.73
CA GLU A 500 3.62 -8.25 22.50
C GLU A 500 2.19 -8.01 22.01
N SER A 501 1.82 -6.75 21.89
CA SER A 501 0.51 -6.33 21.44
C SER A 501 0.50 -4.84 21.05
N GLY A 502 -0.36 -4.46 20.08
CA GLY A 502 -0.56 -3.06 19.70
C GLY A 502 0.70 -2.36 19.19
N GLY A 503 1.68 -3.11 18.67
CA GLY A 503 2.96 -2.60 18.21
C GLY A 503 4.01 -2.37 19.31
N GLN A 504 3.69 -2.66 20.59
CA GLN A 504 4.68 -2.68 21.66
C GLN A 504 5.28 -4.07 21.79
N CYS A 505 6.62 -4.17 21.81
CA CYS A 505 7.35 -5.43 22.00
C CYS A 505 7.04 -6.07 23.37
N GLY A 506 7.24 -7.39 23.47
CA GLY A 506 7.15 -8.15 24.70
C GLY A 506 8.20 -7.76 25.72
N ASP A 507 7.88 -7.95 27.02
CA ASP A 507 8.84 -7.73 28.09
C ASP A 507 9.86 -8.86 28.20
N THR A 508 10.96 -8.54 28.83
CA THR A 508 12.02 -9.46 29.21
C THR A 508 12.27 -9.42 30.71
N GLY A 509 12.97 -10.42 31.21
CA GLY A 509 13.33 -10.48 32.62
C GLY A 509 13.76 -11.87 33.05
N THR A 510 13.42 -12.28 34.27
CA THR A 510 13.85 -13.58 34.84
C THR A 510 12.70 -14.34 35.49
N ILE A 511 12.73 -15.65 35.35
CA ILE A 511 11.90 -16.60 36.07
C ILE A 511 12.81 -17.47 36.92
N LYS A 512 12.61 -17.52 38.26
CA LYS A 512 13.44 -18.28 39.20
C LYS A 512 12.60 -19.22 40.03
N SER A 513 13.01 -20.48 40.09
CA SER A 513 12.53 -21.46 41.07
C SER A 513 13.60 -21.75 42.11
N ALA A 514 13.32 -22.61 43.09
CA ALA A 514 14.32 -23.06 44.07
C ALA A 514 15.52 -23.75 43.41
N GLY A 515 15.33 -24.34 42.20
CA GLY A 515 16.36 -25.17 41.53
C GLY A 515 16.75 -24.71 40.13
N ALA A 516 16.17 -23.61 39.63
CA ALA A 516 16.43 -23.13 38.27
C ALA A 516 16.31 -21.60 38.13
N GLU A 517 17.06 -21.09 37.16
CA GLU A 517 16.91 -19.70 36.70
C GLU A 517 16.77 -19.71 35.17
N ALA A 518 15.75 -19.07 34.65
CA ALA A 518 15.49 -18.86 33.23
C ALA A 518 15.41 -17.39 32.91
N GLU A 519 16.06 -16.99 31.82
CA GLU A 519 15.98 -15.65 31.23
C GLU A 519 14.82 -15.61 30.27
N VAL A 520 13.88 -14.69 30.46
CA VAL A 520 12.79 -14.39 29.52
C VAL A 520 13.35 -13.47 28.43
N LEU A 521 13.40 -13.99 27.20
CA LEU A 521 13.93 -13.31 26.02
C LEU A 521 12.86 -12.49 25.31
N ASP A 522 11.62 -12.99 25.31
CA ASP A 522 10.44 -12.35 24.72
C ASP A 522 9.17 -12.87 25.39
N THR A 523 8.08 -12.09 25.25
CA THR A 523 6.76 -12.44 25.81
C THR A 523 5.70 -12.18 24.77
N ARG A 524 4.92 -13.18 24.41
CA ARG A 524 3.87 -13.11 23.40
C ARG A 524 2.54 -13.64 23.95
N ARG A 525 1.45 -13.25 23.27
CA ARG A 525 0.10 -13.73 23.62
C ARG A 525 -0.39 -14.72 22.59
N ILE A 526 -0.89 -15.82 23.03
CA ILE A 526 -1.59 -16.80 22.20
C ILE A 526 -2.98 -16.99 22.82
N ASP A 527 -4.01 -16.47 22.14
CA ASP A 527 -5.38 -16.43 22.65
C ASP A 527 -5.45 -15.80 24.05
N LYS A 528 -5.86 -16.55 25.07
CA LYS A 528 -6.00 -16.09 26.45
C LYS A 528 -4.77 -16.32 27.34
N VAL A 529 -3.72 -16.98 26.84
CA VAL A 529 -2.52 -17.29 27.61
C VAL A 529 -1.33 -16.43 27.21
N ILE A 530 -0.47 -16.10 28.19
CA ILE A 530 0.81 -15.42 27.96
C ILE A 530 1.89 -16.49 27.92
N VAL A 531 2.69 -16.48 26.86
CA VAL A 531 3.80 -17.40 26.60
C VAL A 531 5.10 -16.64 26.73
N HIS A 532 6.02 -17.16 27.54
CA HIS A 532 7.32 -16.58 27.82
C HIS A 532 8.37 -17.41 27.09
N ASP A 533 9.04 -16.84 26.10
CA ASP A 533 10.15 -17.50 25.40
C ASP A 533 11.41 -17.34 26.24
N CYS A 534 11.87 -18.45 26.81
CA CYS A 534 12.89 -18.49 27.86
C CYS A 534 14.15 -19.25 27.41
N ARG A 535 15.26 -18.87 28.01
CA ARG A 535 16.50 -19.66 28.02
C ARG A 535 16.82 -20.04 29.46
N VAL A 536 16.95 -21.34 29.77
CA VAL A 536 17.36 -21.78 31.09
C VAL A 536 18.86 -21.50 31.26
N VAL A 537 19.19 -20.61 32.19
CA VAL A 537 20.58 -20.17 32.42
C VAL A 537 21.27 -20.97 33.53
N ALA A 538 20.48 -21.52 34.47
CA ALA A 538 21.03 -22.40 35.54
C ALA A 538 19.98 -23.41 36.02
N GLY A 539 20.43 -24.61 36.35
CA GLY A 539 19.58 -25.66 36.92
C GLY A 539 18.63 -26.30 35.93
N ALA A 540 17.47 -26.74 36.43
CA ALA A 540 16.43 -27.34 35.60
C ALA A 540 15.04 -26.91 36.07
N LEU A 541 14.27 -26.29 35.18
CA LEU A 541 12.90 -25.82 35.39
C LEU A 541 11.93 -26.98 35.12
N ARG A 542 10.98 -27.15 36.06
CA ARG A 542 9.98 -28.23 35.98
C ARG A 542 8.57 -27.68 35.84
N LYS A 543 7.70 -28.41 35.21
CA LYS A 543 6.27 -28.21 35.29
C LYS A 543 5.80 -28.26 36.74
N GLU A 544 4.83 -27.45 37.10
CA GLU A 544 4.28 -27.26 38.43
C GLU A 544 5.25 -26.58 39.47
N ASP A 545 6.46 -26.18 39.04
CA ASP A 545 7.35 -25.40 39.91
C ASP A 545 6.70 -24.08 40.30
N ASP A 546 6.83 -23.72 41.58
CA ASP A 546 6.57 -22.37 42.05
C ASP A 546 7.77 -21.48 41.70
N VAL A 547 7.51 -20.37 41.03
CA VAL A 547 8.54 -19.49 40.51
C VAL A 547 8.29 -18.03 40.90
N SER A 548 9.39 -17.30 41.06
CA SER A 548 9.38 -15.85 41.15
C SER A 548 9.68 -15.26 39.80
N CYS A 549 8.81 -14.39 39.31
CA CYS A 549 8.93 -13.68 38.04
C CYS A 549 9.31 -12.23 38.29
N ALA A 550 10.42 -11.75 37.72
CA ALA A 550 10.88 -10.37 37.84
C ALA A 550 11.20 -9.79 36.48
N LEU A 551 10.56 -8.65 36.14
CA LEU A 551 10.75 -8.00 34.85
C LEU A 551 12.05 -7.18 34.78
N ASN A 552 12.58 -6.96 33.58
CA ASN A 552 13.68 -6.05 33.33
C ASN A 552 13.14 -4.59 33.39
N LYS A 553 13.35 -3.93 34.56
CA LYS A 553 12.82 -2.59 34.83
C LYS A 553 13.34 -1.53 33.87
N GLU A 554 14.65 -1.58 33.55
CA GLU A 554 15.27 -0.60 32.64
C GLU A 554 14.65 -0.67 31.26
N ARG A 555 14.53 -1.89 30.71
CA ARG A 555 13.91 -2.11 29.41
C ARG A 555 12.43 -1.71 29.41
N ARG A 556 11.65 -2.10 30.45
CA ARG A 556 10.24 -1.70 30.60
C ARG A 556 10.09 -0.18 30.60
N LEU A 557 10.94 0.56 31.34
CA LEU A 557 10.90 2.01 31.38
C LEU A 557 11.28 2.64 30.04
N ALA A 558 12.28 2.08 29.34
CA ALA A 558 12.64 2.55 28.00
C ALA A 558 11.50 2.37 26.99
N VAL A 559 10.84 1.19 26.99
CA VAL A 559 9.66 0.93 26.19
C VAL A 559 8.51 1.89 26.55
N ALA A 560 8.21 2.07 27.84
CA ALA A 560 7.15 2.96 28.30
C ALA A 560 7.42 4.44 27.93
N ARG A 561 8.69 4.90 27.90
CA ARG A 561 9.07 6.22 27.39
C ARG A 561 8.73 6.36 25.91
N ASN A 562 9.17 5.41 25.11
CA ASN A 562 8.91 5.41 23.67
C ASN A 562 7.41 5.30 23.36
N HIS A 563 6.66 4.50 24.14
CA HIS A 563 5.22 4.36 23.94
C HIS A 563 4.45 5.63 24.30
N THR A 564 4.77 6.24 25.45
CA THR A 564 4.15 7.50 25.84
C THR A 564 4.50 8.62 24.86
N ALA A 565 5.75 8.67 24.38
CA ALA A 565 6.18 9.62 23.35
C ALA A 565 5.45 9.41 22.01
N THR A 566 5.05 8.17 21.66
CA THR A 566 4.28 7.90 20.46
C THR A 566 2.91 8.60 20.48
N HIS A 567 2.21 8.60 21.62
CA HIS A 567 0.96 9.33 21.79
C HIS A 567 1.15 10.85 21.67
N LEU A 568 2.23 11.39 22.28
CA LEU A 568 2.55 12.80 22.14
C LEU A 568 2.95 13.18 20.71
N LEU A 569 3.69 12.31 20.03
CA LEU A 569 4.04 12.49 18.61
C LEU A 569 2.79 12.55 17.72
N GLN A 570 1.83 11.65 17.93
CA GLN A 570 0.57 11.69 17.20
C GLN A 570 -0.19 12.98 17.44
N ALA A 571 -0.29 13.43 18.70
CA ALA A 571 -0.93 14.70 19.03
C ALA A 571 -0.21 15.88 18.33
N ALA A 572 1.12 15.92 18.38
CA ALA A 572 1.92 16.96 17.72
C ALA A 572 1.74 16.95 16.19
N LEU A 573 1.75 15.77 15.56
CA LEU A 573 1.50 15.66 14.12
C LEU A 573 0.11 16.16 13.74
N ARG A 574 -0.91 15.85 14.53
CA ARG A 574 -2.28 16.36 14.29
C ARG A 574 -2.39 17.87 14.46
N LEU A 575 -1.62 18.47 15.37
CA LEU A 575 -1.58 19.92 15.55
C LEU A 575 -0.87 20.63 14.39
N VAL A 576 0.20 20.05 13.84
CA VAL A 576 1.01 20.66 12.77
C VAL A 576 0.39 20.41 11.38
N LEU A 577 -0.05 19.18 11.12
CA LEU A 577 -0.50 18.74 9.80
C LEU A 577 -2.02 18.68 9.65
N GLY A 578 -2.77 18.71 10.77
CA GLY A 578 -4.24 18.66 10.78
C GLY A 578 -4.82 17.30 11.27
N THR A 579 -6.13 17.30 11.51
CA THR A 579 -6.86 16.17 12.12
C THR A 579 -6.96 14.91 11.23
N GLN A 580 -6.65 15.03 9.93
CA GLN A 580 -6.57 13.93 8.97
C GLN A 580 -5.41 12.96 9.25
N VAL A 581 -4.43 13.35 10.08
CA VAL A 581 -3.36 12.45 10.52
C VAL A 581 -3.94 11.32 11.37
N ARG A 582 -3.76 10.08 10.87
CA ARG A 582 -4.18 8.83 11.55
C ARG A 582 -3.04 7.86 11.59
N GLN A 583 -2.94 7.11 12.68
CA GLN A 583 -2.00 6.00 12.79
C GLN A 583 -2.36 4.91 11.78
N GLN A 584 -1.34 4.44 11.03
CA GLN A 584 -1.42 3.29 10.14
C GLN A 584 -0.62 2.10 10.67
N GLY A 585 0.30 2.34 11.58
CA GLY A 585 1.11 1.35 12.25
C GLY A 585 2.02 1.98 13.28
N SER A 586 2.46 1.19 14.24
CA SER A 586 3.49 1.59 15.19
C SER A 586 4.35 0.40 15.57
N SER A 587 5.58 0.67 15.97
CA SER A 587 6.46 -0.30 16.60
C SER A 587 7.23 0.42 17.70
N VAL A 588 7.14 -0.11 18.89
CA VAL A 588 7.73 0.51 20.08
C VAL A 588 8.58 -0.52 20.78
N ASP A 589 9.87 -0.26 20.86
CA ASP A 589 10.84 -1.06 21.62
C ASP A 589 11.61 -0.18 22.62
N GLY A 590 12.62 -0.75 23.30
CA GLY A 590 13.43 -0.02 24.28
C GLY A 590 14.37 1.01 23.65
N ASP A 591 14.81 0.79 22.42
CA ASP A 591 15.80 1.60 21.75
C ASP A 591 15.19 2.77 20.99
N ARG A 592 14.04 2.53 20.30
CA ARG A 592 13.37 3.52 19.45
C ARG A 592 11.87 3.28 19.33
N LEU A 593 11.19 4.27 18.83
CA LEU A 593 9.83 4.17 18.35
C LEU A 593 9.76 4.40 16.83
N ARG A 594 8.80 3.76 16.21
CA ARG A 594 8.42 3.93 14.81
C ARG A 594 6.93 4.22 14.73
N PHE A 595 6.57 5.26 14.03
CA PHE A 595 5.18 5.68 13.87
C PHE A 595 4.86 5.92 12.40
N ASP A 596 3.96 5.12 11.87
CA ASP A 596 3.45 5.21 10.50
C ASP A 596 2.11 5.93 10.52
N PHE A 597 1.98 7.00 9.71
CA PHE A 597 0.81 7.87 9.73
C PHE A 597 0.42 8.36 8.35
N THR A 598 -0.86 8.75 8.21
CA THR A 598 -1.38 9.29 6.96
C THR A 598 -0.88 10.70 6.74
N ASN A 599 -0.16 10.93 5.62
CA ASN A 599 0.16 12.24 5.09
C ASN A 599 0.47 12.16 3.60
N PRO A 600 -0.10 13.03 2.75
CA PRO A 600 0.03 12.92 1.29
C PRO A 600 1.43 13.22 0.75
N GLY A 601 2.26 13.97 1.48
CA GLY A 601 3.61 14.36 1.07
C GLY A 601 4.65 14.17 2.17
N ALA A 602 5.94 14.35 1.83
CA ALA A 602 7.02 14.42 2.81
C ALA A 602 6.86 15.66 3.70
N LEU A 603 7.24 15.55 4.98
CA LEU A 603 7.27 16.69 5.87
C LEU A 603 8.42 17.63 5.52
N SER A 604 8.18 18.92 5.61
CA SER A 604 9.27 19.90 5.51
C SER A 604 10.16 19.83 6.75
N ARG A 605 11.37 20.30 6.62
CA ARG A 605 12.28 20.41 7.77
C ARG A 605 11.67 21.24 8.89
N GLU A 606 10.97 22.31 8.53
CA GLU A 606 10.29 23.20 9.48
C GLU A 606 9.16 22.47 10.23
N ASP A 607 8.38 21.63 9.54
CA ASP A 607 7.33 20.84 10.19
C ASP A 607 7.91 19.81 11.16
N LEU A 608 8.99 19.13 10.77
CA LEU A 608 9.70 18.18 11.64
C LEU A 608 10.24 18.87 12.89
N ASP A 609 10.85 20.04 12.74
CA ASP A 609 11.38 20.82 13.87
C ASP A 609 10.24 21.30 14.79
N LYS A 610 9.06 21.70 14.25
CA LYS A 610 7.87 22.04 15.04
C LYS A 610 7.32 20.84 15.80
N VAL A 611 7.20 19.68 15.15
CA VAL A 611 6.71 18.43 15.77
C VAL A 611 7.64 18.02 16.90
N GLU A 612 8.96 17.99 16.67
CA GLU A 612 9.97 17.67 17.70
C GLU A 612 9.89 18.63 18.89
N ALA A 613 9.75 19.94 18.62
CA ALA A 613 9.63 20.96 19.66
C ALA A 613 8.34 20.78 20.48
N LEU A 614 7.21 20.48 19.85
CA LEU A 614 5.94 20.25 20.54
C LEU A 614 6.01 19.02 21.47
N VAL A 615 6.55 17.89 20.97
CA VAL A 615 6.68 16.67 21.80
C VAL A 615 7.57 16.93 23.01
N ASN A 616 8.72 17.62 22.82
CA ASN A 616 9.57 18.00 23.93
C ASN A 616 8.88 19.01 24.87
N GLY A 617 8.06 19.91 24.36
CA GLY A 617 7.23 20.82 25.16
C GLY A 617 6.24 20.08 26.05
N PHE A 618 5.56 19.08 25.51
CA PHE A 618 4.65 18.21 26.28
C PHE A 618 5.40 17.37 27.32
N ALA A 619 6.60 16.89 27.00
CA ALA A 619 7.44 16.19 27.97
C ALA A 619 7.85 17.12 29.13
N LEU A 620 8.34 18.32 28.83
CA LEU A 620 8.75 19.32 29.82
C LEU A 620 7.60 19.82 30.69
N ALA A 621 6.35 19.81 30.20
CA ALA A 621 5.18 20.18 30.99
C ALA A 621 4.91 19.23 32.15
N ASN A 622 5.51 18.04 32.15
CA ASN A 622 5.42 17.01 33.19
C ASN A 622 3.97 16.71 33.64
N THR A 623 3.07 16.58 32.66
CA THR A 623 1.67 16.31 32.87
C THR A 623 1.45 14.87 33.32
N PRO A 624 0.52 14.57 34.27
CA PRO A 624 0.21 13.19 34.63
C PRO A 624 -0.39 12.42 33.46
N VAL A 625 -0.02 11.13 33.35
CA VAL A 625 -0.57 10.19 32.37
C VAL A 625 -1.64 9.34 33.08
N GLU A 626 -2.89 9.70 32.86
CA GLU A 626 -4.03 8.99 33.47
C GLU A 626 -4.28 7.66 32.74
N LYS A 627 -4.53 6.61 33.52
CA LYS A 627 -4.78 5.25 33.06
C LYS A 627 -6.11 4.78 33.66
N LYS A 628 -7.16 4.64 32.82
CA LYS A 628 -8.51 4.29 33.30
C LYS A 628 -9.06 3.11 32.51
N GLU A 629 -9.77 2.21 33.19
CA GLU A 629 -10.58 1.17 32.54
C GLU A 629 -12.05 1.58 32.62
N ILE A 630 -12.66 1.78 31.44
CA ILE A 630 -14.06 2.21 31.29
C ILE A 630 -14.74 1.40 30.20
N SER A 631 -16.06 1.50 30.05
CA SER A 631 -16.76 0.87 28.94
C SER A 631 -16.36 1.51 27.60
N LEU A 632 -16.42 0.73 26.52
CA LEU A 632 -16.12 1.24 25.17
C LEU A 632 -17.05 2.40 24.79
N GLU A 633 -18.33 2.34 25.19
CA GLU A 633 -19.32 3.39 24.95
C GLU A 633 -18.90 4.69 25.66
N GLN A 634 -18.59 4.61 26.96
CA GLN A 634 -18.12 5.76 27.73
C GLN A 634 -16.81 6.35 27.16
N ALA A 635 -15.88 5.51 26.67
CA ALA A 635 -14.64 5.97 26.08
C ALA A 635 -14.88 6.78 24.79
N ARG A 636 -15.87 6.37 23.98
CA ARG A 636 -16.29 7.09 22.77
C ARG A 636 -16.95 8.43 23.10
N ASP A 637 -17.85 8.45 24.08
CA ASP A 637 -18.53 9.66 24.54
C ASP A 637 -17.55 10.68 25.10
N GLU A 638 -16.46 10.21 25.73
CA GLU A 638 -15.37 11.04 26.22
C GLU A 638 -14.38 11.48 25.11
N GLY A 639 -14.61 11.11 23.84
CA GLY A 639 -13.80 11.48 22.68
C GLY A 639 -12.44 10.80 22.62
N ALA A 640 -12.29 9.60 23.18
CA ALA A 640 -11.06 8.83 23.07
C ALA A 640 -10.84 8.36 21.61
N LEU A 641 -9.63 8.56 21.09
CA LEU A 641 -9.27 8.08 19.76
C LEU A 641 -9.14 6.55 19.78
N ALA A 642 -9.89 5.90 18.89
CA ALA A 642 -9.87 4.46 18.68
C ALA A 642 -9.33 4.16 17.29
N PHE A 643 -8.10 3.60 17.17
CA PHE A 643 -7.46 3.35 15.88
C PHE A 643 -7.71 1.95 15.35
N PHE A 644 -8.05 0.99 16.22
CA PHE A 644 -8.30 -0.40 15.88
C PHE A 644 -9.70 -0.80 16.36
N VAL A 645 -10.73 -0.29 15.71
CA VAL A 645 -12.15 -0.46 16.08
C VAL A 645 -12.56 -1.94 16.25
N GLU A 646 -11.78 -2.85 15.72
CA GLU A 646 -12.08 -4.26 15.53
C GLU A 646 -11.65 -5.18 16.70
N LYS A 647 -10.98 -4.67 17.74
CA LYS A 647 -10.31 -5.50 18.77
C LYS A 647 -10.67 -5.17 20.22
N TYR A 648 -11.67 -4.32 20.46
CA TYR A 648 -11.95 -3.87 21.81
C TYR A 648 -13.00 -4.72 22.51
N ALA A 649 -12.69 -5.17 23.73
CA ALA A 649 -13.65 -5.79 24.64
C ALA A 649 -14.65 -4.74 25.17
N ASP A 650 -15.70 -5.19 25.87
CA ASP A 650 -16.70 -4.31 26.51
C ASP A 650 -16.06 -3.29 27.47
N LYS A 651 -14.95 -3.66 28.12
CA LYS A 651 -14.11 -2.77 28.92
C LYS A 651 -12.79 -2.51 28.19
N VAL A 652 -12.43 -1.24 28.12
CA VAL A 652 -11.25 -0.76 27.42
C VAL A 652 -10.37 0.08 28.33
N ARG A 653 -9.06 0.00 28.12
CA ARG A 653 -8.10 0.84 28.81
C ARG A 653 -7.88 2.13 28.02
N VAL A 654 -8.12 3.26 28.67
CA VAL A 654 -7.93 4.62 28.13
C VAL A 654 -6.68 5.22 28.77
N ILE A 655 -5.78 5.71 27.93
CA ILE A 655 -4.61 6.49 28.31
C ILE A 655 -4.89 7.95 27.95
N SER A 656 -4.80 8.84 28.94
CA SER A 656 -5.05 10.26 28.76
C SER A 656 -3.90 11.11 29.27
N VAL A 657 -3.43 12.03 28.46
CA VAL A 657 -2.58 13.15 28.85
C VAL A 657 -3.44 14.40 28.73
N PRO A 658 -3.96 14.95 29.85
CA PRO A 658 -4.90 16.05 29.84
C PRO A 658 -4.46 17.22 28.95
N GLY A 659 -5.35 17.66 28.06
CA GLY A 659 -5.07 18.73 27.10
C GLY A 659 -4.18 18.38 25.91
N VAL A 660 -3.71 17.14 25.81
CA VAL A 660 -2.80 16.71 24.73
C VAL A 660 -3.35 15.52 23.96
N SER A 661 -3.58 14.37 24.61
CA SER A 661 -4.04 13.13 23.96
C SER A 661 -4.96 12.32 24.87
N LYS A 662 -5.92 11.63 24.26
CA LYS A 662 -6.77 10.62 24.92
C LYS A 662 -7.00 9.49 23.92
N GLU A 663 -6.51 8.27 24.21
CA GLU A 663 -6.48 7.16 23.27
C GLU A 663 -6.79 5.81 23.95
N LEU A 664 -7.39 4.89 23.20
CA LEU A 664 -7.54 3.50 23.61
C LEU A 664 -6.20 2.78 23.46
N CYS A 665 -5.58 2.40 24.57
CA CYS A 665 -4.27 1.76 24.54
C CYS A 665 -4.05 0.78 25.67
N GLY A 666 -3.73 -0.48 25.32
CA GLY A 666 -3.37 -1.55 26.26
C GLY A 666 -1.88 -1.58 26.64
N GLY A 667 -1.04 -0.73 26.07
CA GLY A 667 0.40 -0.74 26.29
C GLY A 667 0.85 -0.22 27.67
N THR A 668 2.13 -0.32 27.94
CA THR A 668 2.73 0.20 29.20
C THR A 668 3.13 1.65 29.03
N HIS A 669 2.79 2.49 30.00
CA HIS A 669 3.00 3.94 29.97
C HIS A 669 3.63 4.45 31.26
N LEU A 670 4.34 5.56 31.12
CA LEU A 670 4.87 6.35 32.23
C LEU A 670 3.75 6.91 33.11
N ASP A 671 4.08 7.41 34.29
CA ASP A 671 3.14 8.11 35.19
C ASP A 671 3.07 9.61 34.88
N PHE A 672 4.16 10.19 34.37
CA PHE A 672 4.27 11.60 33.99
C PHE A 672 5.03 11.76 32.70
N THR A 673 4.63 12.73 31.87
CA THR A 673 5.28 12.99 30.58
C THR A 673 6.75 13.40 30.70
N GLY A 674 7.17 14.05 31.84
CA GLY A 674 8.56 14.41 32.10
C GLY A 674 9.53 13.23 32.15
N GLN A 675 9.03 12.03 32.49
CA GLN A 675 9.84 10.80 32.52
C GLN A 675 10.29 10.34 31.12
N ILE A 676 9.75 10.91 30.04
CA ILE A 676 10.20 10.67 28.65
C ILE A 676 11.64 11.13 28.49
N GLY A 677 12.03 12.22 29.17
CA GLY A 677 13.28 12.89 28.91
C GLY A 677 13.30 13.60 27.57
N GLN A 678 14.41 13.60 26.88
CA GLN A 678 14.53 14.20 25.55
C GLN A 678 13.90 13.28 24.48
N PHE A 679 13.17 13.88 23.55
CA PHE A 679 12.66 13.24 22.34
C PHE A 679 13.42 13.77 21.13
N ARG A 680 13.85 12.88 20.22
CA ARG A 680 14.55 13.24 18.98
C ARG A 680 14.05 12.42 17.79
N ILE A 681 13.72 13.10 16.70
CA ILE A 681 13.42 12.48 15.42
C ILE A 681 14.74 12.06 14.75
N LEU A 682 14.84 10.79 14.38
CA LEU A 682 15.96 10.23 13.63
C LEU A 682 15.80 10.50 12.14
N GLN A 683 14.67 10.11 11.58
CA GLN A 683 14.35 10.27 10.18
C GLN A 683 12.84 10.28 9.92
N GLU A 684 12.49 10.84 8.77
CA GLU A 684 11.17 10.76 8.17
C GLU A 684 11.31 10.11 6.78
N SER A 685 10.45 9.16 6.46
CA SER A 685 10.53 8.40 5.19
C SER A 685 9.14 8.01 4.67
N SER A 686 9.07 7.58 3.41
CA SER A 686 7.85 7.04 2.84
C SER A 686 7.75 5.54 3.09
N VAL A 687 6.59 5.09 3.56
CA VAL A 687 6.26 3.64 3.65
C VAL A 687 5.52 3.21 2.40
N SER A 688 4.51 3.99 2.05
CA SER A 688 3.71 3.82 0.85
C SER A 688 3.13 5.17 0.44
N GLN A 689 2.44 5.23 -0.68
CA GLN A 689 1.79 6.48 -1.08
C GLN A 689 0.73 6.89 -0.05
N GLY A 690 0.83 8.13 0.45
CA GLY A 690 -0.06 8.65 1.48
C GLY A 690 0.25 8.18 2.91
N VAL A 691 1.29 7.36 3.12
CA VAL A 691 1.74 6.92 4.45
C VAL A 691 3.20 7.30 4.65
N ARG A 692 3.43 8.08 5.68
CA ARG A 692 4.76 8.53 6.11
C ARG A 692 5.16 7.82 7.39
N ARG A 693 6.45 7.66 7.60
CA ARG A 693 7.06 7.04 8.78
C ARG A 693 7.96 8.03 9.48
N ILE A 694 7.80 8.18 10.77
CA ILE A 694 8.77 8.81 11.65
C ILE A 694 9.41 7.74 12.55
N GLU A 695 10.73 7.74 12.61
CA GLU A 695 11.50 7.03 13.61
C GLU A 695 12.09 8.03 14.58
N ALA A 696 11.98 7.75 15.88
CA ALA A 696 12.44 8.64 16.92
C ALA A 696 12.95 7.85 18.16
N VAL A 697 13.69 8.54 19.00
CA VAL A 697 14.28 8.01 20.24
C VAL A 697 13.96 8.92 21.41
N THR A 698 13.97 8.33 22.63
CA THR A 698 13.70 9.05 23.87
C THR A 698 14.77 8.77 24.94
N GLY A 699 14.78 9.58 25.98
CA GLY A 699 15.56 9.34 27.18
C GLY A 699 17.04 9.08 26.95
N SER A 700 17.54 7.92 27.41
CA SER A 700 18.97 7.55 27.32
C SER A 700 19.45 7.40 25.87
N SER A 701 18.61 6.86 24.97
CA SER A 701 18.95 6.74 23.54
C SER A 701 19.05 8.09 22.86
N ALA A 702 18.19 9.05 23.21
CA ALA A 702 18.27 10.43 22.70
C ALA A 702 19.53 11.14 23.23
N TYR A 703 19.89 10.91 24.51
CA TYR A 703 21.14 11.43 25.09
C TYR A 703 22.38 10.84 24.40
N ALA A 704 22.40 9.52 24.17
CA ALA A 704 23.51 8.86 23.49
C ALA A 704 23.72 9.43 22.07
N LEU A 705 22.61 9.63 21.33
CA LEU A 705 22.64 10.26 20.00
C LEU A 705 23.18 11.69 20.04
N ALA A 706 22.76 12.50 21.03
CA ALA A 706 23.26 13.86 21.19
C ALA A 706 24.78 13.85 21.44
N LYS A 707 25.25 12.98 22.34
CA LYS A 707 26.68 12.83 22.67
C LYS A 707 27.52 12.37 21.47
N GLU A 708 26.99 11.44 20.66
CA GLU A 708 27.63 11.00 19.41
C GLU A 708 27.78 12.17 18.42
N ARG A 709 26.71 12.94 18.22
CA ARG A 709 26.73 14.12 17.33
C ARG A 709 27.73 15.18 17.82
N ASP A 710 27.76 15.44 19.12
CA ASP A 710 28.74 16.36 19.73
C ASP A 710 30.19 15.86 19.51
N GLY A 711 30.40 14.54 19.64
CA GLY A 711 31.70 13.92 19.36
C GLY A 711 32.17 14.12 17.91
N VAL A 712 31.26 13.95 16.94
CA VAL A 712 31.55 14.23 15.53
C VAL A 712 31.86 15.70 15.29
N ILE A 713 31.11 16.62 15.89
CA ILE A 713 31.33 18.06 15.78
C ILE A 713 32.71 18.43 16.32
N LEU A 714 33.06 17.90 17.53
CA LEU A 714 34.37 18.14 18.15
C LEU A 714 35.52 17.60 17.29
N SER A 715 35.37 16.37 16.74
CA SER A 715 36.43 15.79 15.89
C SER A 715 36.66 16.59 14.61
N VAL A 716 35.61 17.12 13.99
CA VAL A 716 35.70 17.99 12.82
C VAL A 716 36.33 19.34 13.17
N ALA A 717 35.97 19.92 14.34
CA ALA A 717 36.55 21.16 14.85
C ALA A 717 38.05 21.00 15.09
N GLU A 718 38.48 19.87 15.68
CA GLU A 718 39.88 19.53 15.91
C GLU A 718 40.63 19.34 14.58
N ALA A 719 40.08 18.58 13.64
CA ALA A 719 40.68 18.37 12.31
C ALA A 719 40.85 19.66 11.51
N LEU A 720 39.97 20.64 11.69
CA LEU A 720 40.06 21.95 11.07
C LEU A 720 40.88 22.95 11.88
N GLY A 721 41.23 22.62 13.12
CA GLY A 721 42.00 23.46 14.03
C GLY A 721 41.26 24.73 14.47
N VAL A 722 39.96 24.66 14.71
CA VAL A 722 39.09 25.80 15.03
C VAL A 722 38.11 25.51 16.16
N PRO A 723 37.65 26.49 16.92
CA PRO A 723 36.58 26.33 17.90
C PRO A 723 35.24 25.94 17.23
N VAL A 724 34.41 25.18 17.96
CA VAL A 724 33.11 24.68 17.49
C VAL A 724 32.19 25.80 16.97
N ASN A 725 32.19 26.96 17.67
CA ASN A 725 31.32 28.10 17.27
C ASN A 725 31.72 28.74 15.93
N SER A 726 32.96 28.58 15.46
CA SER A 726 33.42 29.08 14.15
C SER A 726 33.48 27.99 13.06
N LEU A 727 33.14 26.73 13.39
CA LEU A 727 33.31 25.58 12.53
C LEU A 727 32.62 25.75 11.16
N ALA A 728 31.37 26.19 11.14
CA ALA A 728 30.59 26.36 9.89
C ALA A 728 31.22 27.42 8.97
N ALA A 729 31.63 28.55 9.53
CA ALA A 729 32.29 29.64 8.79
C ALA A 729 33.65 29.22 8.22
N GLU A 730 34.47 28.54 9.04
CA GLU A 730 35.78 28.06 8.57
C GLU A 730 35.68 26.92 7.58
N ALA A 731 34.71 26.01 7.69
CA ALA A 731 34.45 24.98 6.70
C ALA A 731 34.08 25.59 5.35
N GLN A 732 33.20 26.62 5.33
CA GLN A 732 32.85 27.35 4.11
C GLN A 732 34.07 28.07 3.50
N LYS A 733 34.91 28.73 4.34
CA LYS A 733 36.10 29.43 3.90
C LYS A 733 37.13 28.46 3.32
N LYS A 734 37.38 27.30 3.96
CA LYS A 734 38.28 26.27 3.42
C LYS A 734 37.73 25.67 2.12
N ALA A 735 36.43 25.41 2.01
CA ALA A 735 35.81 24.93 0.77
C ALA A 735 35.93 25.97 -0.37
N ALA A 736 35.77 27.27 -0.09
CA ALA A 736 36.00 28.34 -1.06
C ALA A 736 37.49 28.39 -1.49
N ARG A 737 38.43 28.28 -0.53
CA ARG A 737 39.87 28.29 -0.85
C ARG A 737 40.32 27.07 -1.63
N ILE A 738 39.74 25.90 -1.38
CA ILE A 738 40.02 24.70 -2.20
C ILE A 738 39.59 24.95 -3.66
N ARG A 739 38.41 25.48 -3.92
CA ARG A 739 37.94 25.81 -5.27
C ARG A 739 38.86 26.84 -5.97
N GLU A 740 39.31 27.84 -5.24
CA GLU A 740 40.24 28.84 -5.75
C GLU A 740 41.59 28.20 -6.11
N LEU A 741 42.14 27.38 -5.22
CA LEU A 741 43.40 26.67 -5.46
C LEU A 741 43.31 25.69 -6.65
N GLU A 742 42.19 24.98 -6.79
CA GLU A 742 41.95 24.13 -7.96
C GLU A 742 41.95 24.93 -9.26
N LYS A 743 41.34 26.13 -9.23
CA LYS A 743 41.37 27.05 -10.40
C LYS A 743 42.75 27.58 -10.68
N GLU A 744 43.50 28.05 -9.66
CA GLU A 744 44.88 28.49 -9.79
C GLU A 744 45.74 27.36 -10.37
N LEU A 745 45.64 26.15 -9.85
CA LEU A 745 46.38 24.97 -10.32
C LEU A 745 46.09 24.67 -11.80
N SER A 746 44.80 24.79 -12.21
CA SER A 746 44.38 24.59 -13.58
C SER A 746 45.03 25.63 -14.53
N VAL A 747 45.08 26.90 -14.12
CA VAL A 747 45.74 27.98 -14.89
C VAL A 747 47.23 27.71 -15.01
N LEU A 748 47.92 27.43 -13.87
CA LEU A 748 49.35 27.15 -13.86
C LEU A 748 49.73 25.92 -14.69
N ARG A 749 48.92 24.87 -14.67
CA ARG A 749 49.11 23.70 -15.53
C ARG A 749 49.03 24.04 -17.01
N LEU A 750 48.04 24.87 -17.38
CA LEU A 750 47.88 25.32 -18.75
C LEU A 750 49.05 26.20 -19.23
N GLU A 751 49.51 27.14 -18.40
CA GLU A 751 50.70 27.99 -18.70
C GLU A 751 51.97 27.14 -18.83
N ASN A 752 52.22 26.20 -17.93
CA ASN A 752 53.38 25.30 -18.01
C ASN A 752 53.34 24.44 -19.26
N ALA A 753 52.18 23.87 -19.58
CA ALA A 753 52.01 23.10 -20.81
C ALA A 753 52.23 23.94 -22.08
N ARG A 754 51.76 25.21 -22.07
CA ARG A 754 51.95 26.14 -23.17
C ARG A 754 53.44 26.50 -23.37
N ASN A 755 54.14 26.83 -22.28
CA ASN A 755 55.58 27.12 -22.33
C ASN A 755 56.39 25.91 -22.77
N SER A 756 56.05 24.71 -22.31
CA SER A 756 56.69 23.47 -22.76
C SER A 756 56.41 23.16 -24.22
N ALA A 757 55.20 23.40 -24.69
CA ALA A 757 54.82 23.21 -26.07
C ALA A 757 55.56 24.21 -26.99
N SER A 758 55.65 25.49 -26.63
CA SER A 758 56.41 26.48 -27.42
C SER A 758 57.91 26.09 -27.57
N ARG A 759 58.51 25.54 -26.50
CA ARG A 759 59.88 24.99 -26.61
C ARG A 759 60.01 23.82 -27.59
N LEU A 760 58.97 23.02 -27.73
CA LEU A 760 58.92 21.95 -28.73
C LEU A 760 58.83 22.52 -30.14
N LEU A 761 58.32 23.71 -30.36
CA LEU A 761 58.27 24.39 -31.64
C LEU A 761 59.70 24.82 -32.12
N ASP A 762 60.56 25.25 -31.15
CA ASP A 762 61.93 25.62 -31.40
C ASP A 762 62.75 24.38 -31.82
N SER A 763 62.42 23.20 -31.39
CA SER A 763 63.03 21.90 -31.69
C SER A 763 62.33 21.17 -32.84
N ALA A 764 61.44 21.81 -33.58
CA ALA A 764 60.70 21.22 -34.69
C ALA A 764 61.65 20.78 -35.83
N ARG A 765 61.32 19.63 -36.45
CA ARG A 765 62.07 19.11 -37.64
C ARG A 765 61.33 19.53 -38.90
N ASN A 766 62.13 19.88 -39.94
CA ASN A 766 61.56 20.11 -41.28
C ASN A 766 61.64 18.81 -42.10
N ILE A 767 60.54 18.27 -42.54
CA ILE A 767 60.47 17.07 -43.36
C ILE A 767 59.65 17.38 -44.61
N ASN A 768 60.27 17.29 -45.79
CA ASN A 768 59.59 17.60 -47.05
C ASN A 768 58.94 19.00 -47.14
N GLY A 769 59.43 19.99 -46.38
CA GLY A 769 58.83 21.34 -46.30
C GLY A 769 57.71 21.46 -45.28
N ILE A 770 57.49 20.41 -44.50
CA ILE A 770 56.50 20.39 -43.41
C ILE A 770 57.19 20.48 -42.03
N LYS A 771 56.85 21.42 -41.23
CA LYS A 771 57.31 21.58 -39.84
C LYS A 771 56.66 20.56 -38.90
N LEU A 772 57.43 19.57 -38.44
CA LEU A 772 56.92 18.51 -37.53
C LEU A 772 57.27 18.86 -36.07
N VAL A 773 56.32 19.02 -35.26
CA VAL A 773 56.44 19.21 -33.81
C VAL A 773 55.82 18.02 -33.04
N SER A 774 56.66 17.33 -32.27
CA SER A 774 56.20 16.20 -31.49
C SER A 774 56.93 16.12 -30.15
N GLY A 775 56.17 15.85 -29.07
CA GLY A 775 56.73 15.74 -27.74
C GLY A 775 55.72 15.39 -26.68
N VAL A 776 56.25 15.20 -25.45
CA VAL A 776 55.44 14.86 -24.27
C VAL A 776 55.35 16.10 -23.36
N LEU A 777 54.17 16.42 -22.93
CA LEU A 777 53.88 17.43 -21.91
C LEU A 777 53.58 16.74 -20.59
N ALA A 778 54.35 17.05 -19.52
CA ALA A 778 54.17 16.46 -18.22
C ALA A 778 52.82 16.87 -17.64
N ASP A 779 52.13 15.94 -16.96
CA ASP A 779 50.85 16.12 -16.28
C ASP A 779 49.70 16.77 -17.09
N ALA A 780 49.78 16.64 -18.44
CA ALA A 780 48.83 17.21 -19.34
C ALA A 780 47.64 16.23 -19.59
N ASP A 781 46.44 16.70 -19.28
CA ASP A 781 45.19 16.02 -19.65
C ASP A 781 44.72 16.39 -21.07
N PRO A 782 43.67 15.73 -21.61
CA PRO A 782 43.22 16.00 -22.98
C PRO A 782 42.88 17.48 -23.24
N ASP A 783 42.32 18.18 -22.26
CA ASP A 783 41.95 19.60 -22.45
C ASP A 783 43.18 20.53 -22.48
N VAL A 784 44.17 20.22 -21.68
CA VAL A 784 45.45 20.93 -21.68
C VAL A 784 46.22 20.68 -23.02
N LEU A 785 46.29 19.42 -23.46
CA LEU A 785 46.91 19.07 -24.74
C LEU A 785 46.20 19.72 -25.91
N ARG A 786 44.87 19.76 -25.93
CA ARG A 786 44.09 20.44 -26.98
C ARG A 786 44.40 21.91 -27.08
N LYS A 787 44.40 22.60 -25.93
CA LYS A 787 44.69 24.03 -25.87
C LYS A 787 46.15 24.33 -26.27
N ALA A 788 47.09 23.43 -25.94
CA ALA A 788 48.49 23.53 -26.36
C ALA A 788 48.62 23.36 -27.89
N VAL A 789 47.97 22.38 -28.50
CA VAL A 789 47.92 22.19 -29.95
C VAL A 789 47.32 23.42 -30.66
N ASP A 790 46.20 23.95 -30.15
CA ASP A 790 45.58 25.16 -30.72
C ASP A 790 46.46 26.39 -30.61
N SER A 791 47.28 26.52 -29.52
CA SER A 791 48.25 27.59 -29.38
C SER A 791 49.38 27.45 -30.42
N LEU A 792 49.95 26.25 -30.56
CA LEU A 792 51.04 25.99 -31.51
C LEU A 792 50.60 26.20 -32.98
N LYS A 793 49.38 25.86 -33.33
CA LYS A 793 48.78 26.15 -34.65
C LYS A 793 48.74 27.66 -34.95
N LYS A 794 48.46 28.48 -33.93
CA LYS A 794 48.46 29.94 -34.08
C LYS A 794 49.85 30.52 -34.20
N GLU A 795 50.85 29.95 -33.49
CA GLU A 795 52.23 30.38 -33.50
C GLU A 795 52.96 29.95 -34.78
N SER A 796 52.52 28.88 -35.42
CA SER A 796 53.04 28.37 -36.66
C SER A 796 51.88 28.02 -37.62
N PRO A 797 51.36 29.01 -38.38
CA PRO A 797 50.10 28.90 -39.09
C PRO A 797 50.19 28.12 -40.41
N GLU A 798 51.37 27.85 -40.90
CA GLU A 798 51.56 27.19 -42.20
C GLU A 798 52.45 25.93 -42.11
N ALA A 799 52.11 24.92 -42.89
CA ALA A 799 52.86 23.68 -43.10
C ALA A 799 53.32 23.01 -41.80
N THR A 800 52.44 23.01 -40.77
CA THR A 800 52.78 22.47 -39.42
C THR A 800 51.94 21.24 -39.06
N LEU A 801 52.66 20.19 -38.66
CA LEU A 801 52.06 18.93 -38.18
C LEU A 801 52.49 18.73 -36.72
N LEU A 802 51.50 18.43 -35.84
CA LEU A 802 51.65 18.45 -34.40
C LEU A 802 51.26 17.10 -33.77
N ALA A 803 52.04 16.60 -32.80
CA ALA A 803 51.72 15.48 -31.98
C ALA A 803 52.12 15.73 -30.52
N LEU A 804 51.21 15.98 -29.65
CA LEU A 804 51.47 16.18 -28.22
C LEU A 804 50.87 15.02 -27.41
N GLY A 805 51.72 14.40 -26.59
CA GLY A 805 51.34 13.36 -25.65
C GLY A 805 51.30 13.86 -24.21
N GLY A 806 50.48 13.29 -23.36
CA GLY A 806 50.47 13.58 -21.93
C GLY A 806 50.18 12.29 -21.13
N ILE A 807 50.73 12.21 -19.93
CA ILE A 807 50.49 11.11 -19.00
C ILE A 807 49.92 11.72 -17.72
N LYS A 808 48.79 11.13 -17.24
CA LYS A 808 48.18 11.52 -15.96
C LYS A 808 47.78 10.26 -15.19
N GLY A 809 48.54 9.96 -14.13
CA GLY A 809 48.38 8.66 -13.45
C GLY A 809 48.78 7.50 -14.38
N GLU A 810 47.88 6.51 -14.47
CA GLU A 810 48.08 5.32 -15.34
C GLU A 810 47.52 5.51 -16.76
N ARG A 811 47.00 6.69 -17.09
CA ARG A 811 46.44 6.97 -18.42
C ARG A 811 47.34 7.83 -19.26
N VAL A 812 47.38 7.50 -20.55
CA VAL A 812 48.08 8.25 -21.58
C VAL A 812 47.06 8.90 -22.53
N PHE A 813 47.40 10.12 -22.95
CA PHE A 813 46.59 10.89 -23.89
C PHE A 813 47.48 11.37 -25.02
N LEU A 814 46.94 11.35 -26.24
CA LEU A 814 47.61 11.83 -27.42
C LEU A 814 46.71 12.76 -28.21
N VAL A 815 47.19 13.91 -28.59
CA VAL A 815 46.47 14.87 -29.41
C VAL A 815 47.29 15.20 -30.62
N LEU A 816 46.71 15.00 -31.81
CA LEU A 816 47.30 15.32 -33.09
C LEU A 816 46.63 16.54 -33.73
N GLY A 817 47.38 17.35 -34.42
CA GLY A 817 46.87 18.52 -35.11
C GLY A 817 47.64 18.82 -36.41
N ALA A 818 46.99 19.41 -37.38
CA ALA A 818 47.63 19.93 -38.60
C ALA A 818 47.07 21.32 -38.94
N THR A 819 47.85 22.12 -39.64
CA THR A 819 47.44 23.41 -40.19
C THR A 819 46.51 23.19 -41.41
N GLN A 820 45.65 24.17 -41.73
CA GLN A 820 44.60 24.04 -42.75
C GLN A 820 45.13 23.80 -44.16
N ASP A 821 46.29 24.38 -44.49
CA ASP A 821 46.95 24.21 -45.76
C ASP A 821 47.35 22.75 -46.02
N LEU A 822 47.83 22.02 -45.01
CA LEU A 822 48.16 20.59 -45.16
C LEU A 822 46.88 19.76 -45.30
N CYS A 823 45.83 20.12 -44.64
CA CYS A 823 44.52 19.42 -44.78
C CYS A 823 43.94 19.67 -46.19
N ALA A 824 44.06 20.88 -46.74
CA ALA A 824 43.66 21.20 -48.12
C ALA A 824 44.50 20.40 -49.16
N GLY A 825 45.73 20.05 -48.85
CA GLY A 825 46.59 19.14 -49.65
C GLY A 825 46.22 17.65 -49.49
N GLY A 826 45.17 17.30 -48.79
CA GLY A 826 44.70 15.92 -48.66
C GLY A 826 45.13 15.18 -47.38
N LEU A 827 45.82 15.86 -46.45
CA LEU A 827 46.19 15.27 -45.18
C LEU A 827 44.99 15.08 -44.28
N ASN A 828 44.88 13.92 -43.65
CA ASN A 828 43.78 13.61 -42.70
C ASN A 828 44.32 13.05 -41.39
N ILE A 829 44.32 13.86 -40.36
CA ILE A 829 44.78 13.54 -39.00
C ILE A 829 43.96 12.42 -38.35
N SER A 830 42.67 12.32 -38.68
CA SER A 830 41.81 11.25 -38.14
C SER A 830 42.25 9.86 -38.63
N LYS A 831 42.90 9.74 -39.80
CA LYS A 831 43.48 8.48 -40.25
C LYS A 831 44.77 8.19 -39.50
N MET A 832 45.64 9.20 -39.30
CA MET A 832 46.90 9.04 -38.60
C MET A 832 46.71 8.63 -37.15
N ILE A 833 45.73 9.23 -36.44
CA ILE A 833 45.46 8.84 -35.04
C ILE A 833 44.95 7.39 -34.94
N GLY A 834 44.22 6.87 -35.95
CA GLY A 834 43.79 5.49 -36.03
C GLY A 834 44.94 4.48 -36.06
N GLU A 835 46.10 4.85 -36.66
CA GLU A 835 47.30 4.01 -36.72
C GLU A 835 48.15 4.09 -35.45
N VAL A 836 48.11 5.23 -34.78
CA VAL A 836 48.95 5.52 -33.62
C VAL A 836 48.26 5.15 -32.27
N ALA A 837 46.92 5.32 -32.15
CA ALA A 837 46.19 5.07 -30.92
C ALA A 837 46.27 3.61 -30.39
N PRO A 838 46.28 2.56 -31.24
CA PRO A 838 46.44 1.18 -30.78
C PRO A 838 47.75 0.95 -30.01
N LEU A 839 48.83 1.68 -30.31
CA LEU A 839 50.14 1.55 -29.66
C LEU A 839 50.08 1.93 -28.20
N ILE A 840 49.22 2.87 -27.82
CA ILE A 840 49.02 3.29 -26.44
C ILE A 840 47.90 2.49 -25.74
N GLY A 841 47.44 1.40 -26.35
CA GLY A 841 46.36 0.57 -25.79
C GLY A 841 44.99 1.26 -25.78
N GLY A 842 44.67 2.05 -26.79
CA GLY A 842 43.48 2.85 -26.86
C GLY A 842 42.88 3.00 -28.23
N SER A 843 41.88 3.84 -28.36
CA SER A 843 41.26 4.24 -29.62
C SER A 843 41.22 5.75 -29.71
N GLY A 844 41.18 6.26 -30.91
CA GLY A 844 41.15 7.70 -31.15
C GLY A 844 40.32 8.06 -32.37
N GLY A 845 39.98 9.32 -32.49
CA GLY A 845 39.26 9.88 -33.63
C GLY A 845 39.24 11.40 -33.58
N GLY A 846 38.69 12.00 -34.63
CA GLY A 846 38.60 13.44 -34.75
C GLY A 846 38.26 13.89 -36.19
N ARG A 847 38.57 15.14 -36.44
CA ARG A 847 38.41 15.77 -37.75
C ARG A 847 39.70 15.65 -38.58
N ALA A 848 39.67 16.09 -39.82
CA ALA A 848 40.84 16.09 -40.70
C ALA A 848 42.01 16.91 -40.16
N ASP A 849 41.74 17.99 -39.40
CA ASP A 849 42.71 18.93 -38.86
C ASP A 849 43.08 18.70 -37.39
N PHE A 850 42.36 17.84 -36.70
CA PHE A 850 42.51 17.61 -35.27
C PHE A 850 41.97 16.23 -34.86
N ALA A 851 42.75 15.46 -34.12
CA ALA A 851 42.28 14.19 -33.56
C ALA A 851 42.92 13.93 -32.18
N GLN A 852 42.23 13.14 -31.36
CA GLN A 852 42.68 12.76 -30.02
C GLN A 852 42.49 11.27 -29.75
N ALA A 853 43.35 10.71 -28.92
CA ALA A 853 43.28 9.33 -28.45
C ALA A 853 43.58 9.27 -26.95
N GLY A 854 43.02 8.27 -26.27
CA GLY A 854 43.34 7.91 -24.90
C GLY A 854 43.65 6.43 -24.80
N GLY A 855 44.61 6.05 -23.94
CA GLY A 855 45.03 4.66 -23.79
C GLY A 855 45.47 4.33 -22.37
N ASN A 856 45.77 3.04 -22.12
CA ASN A 856 46.16 2.50 -20.83
C ASN A 856 47.60 2.03 -20.78
N HIS A 857 48.43 2.32 -21.83
CA HIS A 857 49.84 1.96 -21.95
C HIS A 857 50.72 3.21 -22.04
N PRO A 858 50.95 3.93 -20.94
CA PRO A 858 51.75 5.14 -20.90
C PRO A 858 53.21 4.91 -21.31
N GLU A 859 53.76 3.71 -21.05
CA GLU A 859 55.09 3.27 -21.44
C GLU A 859 55.33 3.26 -22.97
N ASN A 860 54.27 3.22 -23.75
CA ASN A 860 54.33 3.17 -25.21
C ASN A 860 54.12 4.55 -25.86
N LEU A 861 53.98 5.63 -25.08
CA LEU A 861 53.75 6.98 -25.65
C LEU A 861 54.84 7.40 -26.60
N GLU A 862 56.11 7.16 -26.27
CA GLU A 862 57.25 7.49 -27.17
C GLU A 862 57.22 6.69 -28.47
N LYS A 863 56.84 5.41 -28.42
CA LYS A 863 56.65 4.58 -29.63
C LYS A 863 55.54 5.14 -30.51
N ALA A 864 54.48 5.61 -29.90
CA ALA A 864 53.36 6.24 -30.62
C ALA A 864 53.78 7.54 -31.31
N LEU A 865 54.58 8.36 -30.62
CA LEU A 865 55.16 9.58 -31.21
C LEU A 865 56.16 9.28 -32.32
N LEU A 866 56.99 8.22 -32.21
CA LEU A 866 57.85 7.75 -33.25
C LEU A 866 57.11 7.29 -34.49
N LYS A 867 56.06 6.49 -34.30
CA LYS A 867 55.14 6.05 -35.37
C LYS A 867 54.49 7.23 -36.09
N PHE A 868 54.05 8.25 -35.33
CA PHE A 868 53.56 9.46 -35.95
C PHE A 868 54.58 10.19 -36.80
N ARG A 869 55.86 10.22 -36.41
CA ARG A 869 56.98 10.79 -37.23
C ARG A 869 57.19 10.03 -38.51
N GLU A 870 57.18 8.70 -38.48
CA GLU A 870 57.24 7.83 -39.66
C GLU A 870 56.08 8.12 -40.64
N LEU A 871 54.90 8.30 -40.15
CA LEU A 871 53.72 8.64 -40.94
C LEU A 871 53.86 10.04 -41.55
N ALA A 872 54.47 10.98 -40.82
CA ALA A 872 54.72 12.35 -41.27
C ALA A 872 55.79 12.39 -42.46
N GLU A 873 56.77 11.49 -42.46
CA GLU A 873 57.78 11.37 -43.52
C GLU A 873 57.18 10.94 -44.87
N GLN A 874 56.03 10.28 -44.83
CA GLN A 874 55.32 9.84 -46.04
C GLN A 874 54.43 10.92 -46.65
N VAL A 875 54.22 12.03 -45.92
CA VAL A 875 53.43 13.17 -46.40
C VAL A 875 54.20 13.98 -47.38
N LYS A 876 53.66 14.12 -48.57
CA LYS A 876 54.22 15.03 -49.63
C LYS A 876 53.37 16.33 -49.56
N ARG A 877 54.10 17.47 -49.66
CA ARG A 877 53.45 18.79 -49.75
C ARG A 877 52.84 18.98 -51.13
#